data_68778ac690702849181700707b386246
#
_entry.id   68778ac690702849181700707b386246
#
_cell.length_a   1.000
_cell.length_b   1.000
_cell.length_c   1.000
_cell.angle_alpha   90.00
_cell.angle_beta   90.00
_cell.angle_gamma   90.00
#
_symmetry.space_group_name_H-M   'P 1'
#
loop_
_entity.id
_entity.type
_entity.pdbx_description
1 polymer ?
#
loop_
_entity_poly.entity_id
_entity_poly.type
_entity_poly.pdbx_seq_one_letter_code
_entity_poly.pdbx_strand_id
1 'polypeptide(L)'
;MGELRSTTPTHSNVLNLALTFSLSAGETSLLDKGLLFIPTPSKVDKQALRRDLHAYHRRLKLLERFGYRSDTTREPFTLPSNWEPEEEAISEPLRELIGEDVEALNNLPRCRFPQNNLTNEERQALINLKNNKGIVIKPADKGSKIVIQDRSGYLLEAYRQLENKKHYLPLEKPIQSETQEKVREILDNLHTRKYITFKQLTYLYGDDPPRRRKFYLLPKIHKDPSSWTVPHRIPPGRPIVSDCGSESYQVAEYLDSFLNPLSQKHPSYVKDTYTFVNLLKQVKLTPGSFIFSVDVDALYTQINTHLGLQAVRNIFDQYPDPSRPDEELLKLLELGLTCNDFEFNSKFYLQVHGTAMGKKWAGAYANIYLAEWERTVFPKCPKLPTVYLRYLDDIFGVWPHSKTDFADFMVILNNHHEAISLKSDLQPESVNFLDTEVFIREKDGVLGLGTRVYFKPTDTHALLHKSSYHPRHTYKGIIKSQLIRFRRICEAEADVQSATRTLFQALKPRGYSRTFLRGINKEVKESFARGFAPAIREDRNQNLIPLITTFTPSSVSLNSSIKTNFGRLQESVEQLQDFRVIAAFRKNKNLKDVLVQASLPAHRPKRDPLAPYFKTLRYITNPHTNLSSPVWGDYSLDSKNLIYGIQCKVCLMWYIGQTKNPLKQRLKQHLYCIRHPHRNRILYDHFQAHGHENLQISGLEKGTNWSLRKRLWKERMWIKKLNCLFPSGLNEAL
;
A
#
# COMPACT_ATOMS: atom_id res chain seq x y z
N MET A 1 -30.15 36.58 -21.00
CA MET A 1 -30.32 36.27 -19.58
C MET A 1 -31.19 35.02 -19.48
N GLY A 2 -30.62 33.88 -19.27
CA GLY A 2 -31.29 32.60 -19.10
C GLY A 2 -30.60 31.90 -17.97
N GLU A 3 -31.19 31.91 -16.77
CA GLU A 3 -30.74 31.18 -15.60
C GLU A 3 -30.80 29.69 -15.90
N LEU A 4 -29.64 29.06 -16.04
CA LEU A 4 -29.47 27.61 -15.97
C LEU A 4 -29.72 27.18 -14.52
N ARG A 5 -30.94 26.81 -14.18
CA ARG A 5 -31.27 26.08 -12.97
C ARG A 5 -30.58 24.72 -13.02
N SER A 6 -29.47 24.58 -12.31
CA SER A 6 -28.82 23.28 -12.08
C SER A 6 -29.64 22.46 -11.10
N THR A 7 -30.47 21.55 -11.61
CA THR A 7 -31.09 20.49 -10.82
C THR A 7 -30.08 19.35 -10.63
N THR A 8 -29.03 19.55 -9.84
CA THR A 8 -28.18 18.46 -9.37
C THR A 8 -28.72 17.96 -8.03
N PRO A 9 -28.98 16.65 -7.89
CA PRO A 9 -29.31 16.07 -6.59
C PRO A 9 -28.13 16.29 -5.64
N THR A 10 -28.41 16.89 -4.50
CA THR A 10 -27.44 17.37 -3.49
C THR A 10 -26.61 16.30 -2.77
N HIS A 11 -26.56 15.03 -3.26
CA HIS A 11 -25.89 13.92 -2.60
C HIS A 11 -25.07 12.97 -3.50
N SER A 12 -24.68 13.39 -4.70
CA SER A 12 -23.84 12.51 -5.53
C SER A 12 -22.42 12.42 -4.98
N ASN A 13 -21.94 11.17 -4.82
CA ASN A 13 -20.55 10.88 -4.44
C ASN A 13 -19.55 11.10 -5.58
N VAL A 14 -20.05 11.48 -6.76
CA VAL A 14 -19.28 11.64 -8.00
C VAL A 14 -19.24 13.11 -8.40
N LEU A 15 -18.03 13.58 -8.69
CA LEU A 15 -17.80 14.88 -9.31
C LEU A 15 -17.19 14.65 -10.70
N ASN A 16 -17.99 14.90 -11.73
CA ASN A 16 -17.50 14.84 -13.11
C ASN A 16 -17.02 16.23 -13.56
N LEU A 17 -15.72 16.36 -13.77
CA LEU A 17 -15.04 17.56 -14.28
C LEU A 17 -14.57 17.38 -15.73
N ALA A 18 -14.85 16.22 -16.36
CA ALA A 18 -14.52 15.98 -17.75
C ALA A 18 -15.50 16.75 -18.65
N LEU A 19 -14.99 17.44 -19.66
CA LEU A 19 -15.79 18.15 -20.68
C LEU A 19 -16.14 17.24 -21.86
N THR A 20 -15.26 16.25 -22.12
CA THR A 20 -15.39 15.34 -23.27
C THR A 20 -16.19 14.07 -22.93
N PHE A 21 -16.62 13.95 -21.69
CA PHE A 21 -17.30 12.74 -21.21
C PHE A 21 -18.46 13.06 -20.27
N SER A 22 -19.65 12.60 -20.64
CA SER A 22 -20.85 12.63 -19.79
C SER A 22 -21.15 11.24 -19.25
N LEU A 23 -21.50 11.18 -17.97
CA LEU A 23 -21.88 9.92 -17.31
C LEU A 23 -23.28 9.48 -17.75
N SER A 24 -23.42 8.24 -18.15
CA SER A 24 -24.73 7.58 -18.29
C SER A 24 -25.37 7.31 -16.93
N ALA A 25 -26.68 7.03 -16.92
CA ALA A 25 -27.40 6.64 -15.70
C ALA A 25 -26.78 5.41 -15.02
N GLY A 26 -26.37 4.40 -15.81
CA GLY A 26 -25.70 3.19 -15.30
C GLY A 26 -24.32 3.48 -14.70
N GLU A 27 -23.54 4.40 -15.29
CA GLU A 27 -22.23 4.80 -14.77
C GLU A 27 -22.36 5.59 -13.46
N THR A 28 -23.33 6.49 -13.39
CA THR A 28 -23.65 7.24 -12.17
C THR A 28 -24.09 6.30 -11.05
N SER A 29 -25.04 5.41 -11.32
CA SER A 29 -25.51 4.40 -10.34
C SER A 29 -24.37 3.51 -9.83
N LEU A 30 -23.50 3.05 -10.71
CA LEU A 30 -22.34 2.24 -10.35
C LEU A 30 -21.38 3.01 -9.42
N LEU A 31 -21.01 4.22 -9.79
CA LEU A 31 -20.04 5.02 -9.04
C LEU A 31 -20.59 5.53 -7.71
N ASP A 32 -21.88 5.80 -7.61
CA ASP A 32 -22.55 6.15 -6.35
C ASP A 32 -22.51 5.03 -5.31
N LYS A 33 -22.30 3.76 -5.71
CA LYS A 33 -22.01 2.68 -4.77
C LYS A 33 -20.67 2.87 -4.05
N GLY A 34 -19.77 3.70 -4.58
CA GLY A 34 -18.47 4.07 -4.02
C GLY A 34 -17.34 3.14 -4.42
N LEU A 35 -16.10 3.65 -4.40
CA LEU A 35 -14.90 2.90 -4.85
C LEU A 35 -14.61 1.63 -4.04
N LEU A 36 -15.09 1.54 -2.80
CA LEU A 36 -14.91 0.35 -1.96
C LEU A 36 -15.91 -0.77 -2.26
N PHE A 37 -16.90 -0.51 -3.12
CA PHE A 37 -17.91 -1.49 -3.52
C PHE A 37 -17.24 -2.67 -4.24
N ILE A 38 -17.59 -3.88 -3.83
CA ILE A 38 -17.13 -5.12 -4.45
C ILE A 38 -18.27 -5.71 -5.30
N PRO A 39 -18.11 -5.78 -6.62
CA PRO A 39 -19.00 -6.56 -7.49
C PRO A 39 -18.97 -8.04 -7.12
N THR A 40 -20.10 -8.74 -7.26
CA THR A 40 -20.16 -10.19 -7.10
C THR A 40 -19.17 -10.87 -8.06
N PRO A 41 -18.21 -11.69 -7.58
CA PRO A 41 -17.28 -12.39 -8.46
C PRO A 41 -17.99 -13.30 -9.45
N SER A 42 -17.47 -13.43 -10.66
CA SER A 42 -18.04 -14.31 -11.69
C SER A 42 -17.68 -15.78 -11.50
N LYS A 43 -16.55 -16.06 -10.83
CA LYS A 43 -16.02 -17.42 -10.60
C LYS A 43 -15.20 -17.49 -9.32
N VAL A 44 -15.11 -18.70 -8.76
CA VAL A 44 -14.22 -19.03 -7.65
C VAL A 44 -12.86 -19.48 -8.18
N ASP A 45 -11.78 -18.94 -7.64
CA ASP A 45 -10.42 -19.41 -7.93
C ASP A 45 -10.11 -20.63 -7.04
N LYS A 46 -10.35 -21.84 -7.56
CA LYS A 46 -10.05 -23.09 -6.84
C LYS A 46 -8.55 -23.28 -6.57
N GLN A 47 -7.67 -22.76 -7.45
CA GLN A 47 -6.23 -22.85 -7.20
C GLN A 47 -5.80 -21.95 -6.04
N ALA A 48 -6.39 -20.76 -5.93
CA ALA A 48 -6.15 -19.91 -4.75
C ALA A 48 -6.63 -20.60 -3.47
N LEU A 49 -7.82 -21.22 -3.47
CA LEU A 49 -8.29 -21.98 -2.30
C LEU A 49 -7.37 -23.15 -1.93
N ARG A 50 -6.80 -23.88 -2.92
CA ARG A 50 -5.81 -24.94 -2.66
C ARG A 50 -4.55 -24.38 -1.98
N ARG A 51 -4.01 -23.26 -2.49
CA ARG A 51 -2.85 -22.60 -1.85
C ARG A 51 -3.16 -22.15 -0.42
N ASP A 52 -4.36 -21.62 -0.20
CA ASP A 52 -4.80 -21.15 1.12
C ASP A 52 -4.94 -22.33 2.11
N LEU A 53 -5.49 -23.45 1.64
CA LEU A 53 -5.62 -24.68 2.41
C LEU A 53 -4.25 -25.27 2.74
N HIS A 54 -3.34 -25.35 1.77
CA HIS A 54 -1.96 -25.79 2.00
C HIS A 54 -1.23 -24.93 3.05
N ALA A 55 -1.41 -23.61 2.98
CA ALA A 55 -0.83 -22.70 3.98
C ALA A 55 -1.41 -22.92 5.41
N TYR A 56 -2.69 -23.32 5.49
CA TYR A 56 -3.33 -23.71 6.75
C TYR A 56 -2.76 -25.05 7.27
N HIS A 57 -2.69 -26.09 6.43
CA HIS A 57 -2.11 -27.39 6.77
C HIS A 57 -0.65 -27.26 7.21
N ARG A 58 0.16 -26.48 6.48
CA ARG A 58 1.53 -26.19 6.90
C ARG A 58 1.60 -25.62 8.32
N ARG A 59 0.66 -24.76 8.69
CA ARG A 59 0.59 -24.19 10.04
C ARG A 59 0.25 -25.26 11.07
N LEU A 60 -0.66 -26.19 10.78
CA LEU A 60 -0.97 -27.30 11.65
C LEU A 60 0.24 -28.23 11.86
N LYS A 61 0.92 -28.61 10.77
CA LYS A 61 2.16 -29.40 10.82
C LYS A 61 3.24 -28.78 11.72
N LEU A 62 3.39 -27.44 11.62
CA LEU A 62 4.35 -26.69 12.44
C LEU A 62 3.92 -26.64 13.92
N LEU A 63 2.63 -26.48 14.20
CA LEU A 63 2.11 -26.45 15.57
C LEU A 63 2.24 -27.81 16.23
N GLU A 64 1.92 -28.89 15.54
CA GLU A 64 2.09 -30.25 16.05
C GLU A 64 3.56 -30.53 16.39
N ARG A 65 4.50 -30.18 15.50
CA ARG A 65 5.92 -30.47 15.68
C ARG A 65 6.60 -29.61 16.75
N PHE A 66 6.28 -28.34 16.83
CA PHE A 66 7.00 -27.37 17.67
C PHE A 66 6.19 -26.85 18.86
N GLY A 67 4.88 -27.17 18.90
CA GLY A 67 3.95 -26.54 19.84
C GLY A 67 3.79 -25.04 19.59
N TYR A 68 2.99 -24.41 20.42
CA TYR A 68 2.90 -22.96 20.48
C TYR A 68 4.04 -22.41 21.35
N ARG A 69 4.97 -21.68 20.74
CA ARG A 69 6.00 -20.95 21.47
C ARG A 69 5.58 -19.49 21.56
N SER A 70 5.12 -19.06 22.74
CA SER A 70 4.74 -17.67 23.02
C SER A 70 5.90 -16.69 22.84
N ASP A 71 7.15 -17.18 23.05
CA ASP A 71 8.36 -16.35 23.07
C ASP A 71 9.06 -16.23 21.71
N THR A 72 8.57 -16.87 20.65
CA THR A 72 9.13 -16.65 19.31
C THR A 72 8.54 -15.40 18.68
N THR A 73 8.94 -14.24 19.18
CA THR A 73 8.86 -13.02 18.38
C THR A 73 9.65 -13.27 17.10
N ARG A 74 8.93 -13.38 15.98
CA ARG A 74 9.57 -13.50 14.67
C ARG A 74 10.61 -12.39 14.54
N GLU A 75 11.85 -12.75 14.23
CA GLU A 75 12.90 -11.78 13.94
C GLU A 75 12.37 -10.78 12.89
N PRO A 76 12.31 -9.47 13.19
CA PRO A 76 11.77 -8.49 12.26
C PRO A 76 12.62 -8.45 10.99
N PHE A 77 12.00 -8.01 9.89
CA PHE A 77 12.68 -7.86 8.59
C PHE A 77 13.26 -9.17 8.04
N THR A 78 12.51 -10.27 8.18
CA THR A 78 12.89 -11.56 7.60
C THR A 78 11.77 -12.10 6.71
N LEU A 79 12.17 -12.81 5.65
CA LEU A 79 11.20 -13.52 4.81
C LEU A 79 10.56 -14.67 5.59
N PRO A 80 9.26 -14.98 5.36
CA PRO A 80 8.66 -16.17 5.91
C PRO A 80 9.41 -17.41 5.45
N SER A 81 9.71 -18.34 6.36
CA SER A 81 10.22 -19.65 5.97
C SER A 81 9.16 -20.40 5.15
N ASN A 82 9.58 -21.07 4.08
CA ASN A 82 8.73 -21.99 3.30
C ASN A 82 8.93 -23.44 3.72
N TRP A 83 9.81 -23.70 4.72
CA TRP A 83 10.05 -25.04 5.20
C TRP A 83 8.78 -25.60 5.87
N GLU A 84 8.51 -26.86 5.64
CA GLU A 84 7.46 -27.64 6.33
C GLU A 84 7.97 -29.03 6.68
N PRO A 85 7.38 -29.68 7.72
CA PRO A 85 7.69 -31.04 8.07
C PRO A 85 7.37 -31.99 6.92
N GLU A 86 8.20 -33.06 6.75
CA GLU A 86 7.93 -34.15 5.83
C GLU A 86 6.69 -34.94 6.28
N GLU A 87 6.05 -35.65 5.35
CA GLU A 87 4.79 -36.35 5.65
C GLU A 87 4.95 -37.46 6.68
N GLU A 88 6.13 -38.11 6.73
CA GLU A 88 6.47 -39.13 7.72
C GLU A 88 6.66 -38.56 9.14
N ALA A 89 6.93 -37.27 9.23
CA ALA A 89 7.20 -36.58 10.50
C ALA A 89 5.95 -36.03 11.20
N ILE A 90 4.76 -36.23 10.64
CA ILE A 90 3.47 -35.82 11.20
C ILE A 90 2.64 -37.02 11.65
N SER A 91 1.75 -36.82 12.63
CA SER A 91 0.90 -37.87 13.17
C SER A 91 -0.09 -38.40 12.13
N GLU A 92 -0.53 -39.66 12.32
CA GLU A 92 -1.59 -40.24 11.48
C GLU A 92 -2.90 -39.43 11.50
N PRO A 93 -3.42 -38.99 12.68
CA PRO A 93 -4.64 -38.19 12.72
C PRO A 93 -4.53 -36.86 11.92
N LEU A 94 -3.35 -36.23 11.90
CA LEU A 94 -3.14 -35.01 11.13
C LEU A 94 -3.09 -35.31 9.63
N ARG A 95 -2.52 -36.46 9.20
CA ARG A 95 -2.54 -36.90 7.79
C ARG A 95 -3.96 -37.16 7.30
N GLU A 96 -4.77 -37.87 8.12
CA GLU A 96 -6.18 -38.13 7.82
C GLU A 96 -6.97 -36.82 7.65
N LEU A 97 -6.81 -35.87 8.60
CA LEU A 97 -7.44 -34.54 8.49
C LEU A 97 -7.06 -33.81 7.22
N ILE A 98 -5.78 -33.82 6.84
CA ILE A 98 -5.29 -33.19 5.59
C ILE A 98 -6.00 -33.83 4.38
N GLY A 99 -6.13 -35.15 4.38
CA GLY A 99 -6.85 -35.89 3.36
C GLY A 99 -8.32 -35.49 3.26
N GLU A 100 -9.04 -35.49 4.40
CA GLU A 100 -10.45 -35.08 4.48
C GLU A 100 -10.68 -33.63 4.02
N ASP A 101 -9.77 -32.72 4.41
CA ASP A 101 -9.87 -31.30 4.03
C ASP A 101 -9.65 -31.11 2.52
N VAL A 102 -8.72 -31.87 1.92
CA VAL A 102 -8.48 -31.87 0.46
C VAL A 102 -9.67 -32.48 -0.28
N GLU A 103 -10.27 -33.54 0.26
CA GLU A 103 -11.48 -34.12 -0.28
C GLU A 103 -12.66 -33.14 -0.19
N ALA A 104 -12.86 -32.48 0.93
CA ALA A 104 -13.87 -31.42 1.10
C ALA A 104 -13.69 -30.30 0.07
N LEU A 105 -12.46 -29.88 -0.21
CA LEU A 105 -12.16 -28.90 -1.27
C LEU A 105 -12.50 -29.41 -2.67
N ASN A 106 -12.19 -30.67 -2.98
CA ASN A 106 -12.47 -31.26 -4.29
C ASN A 106 -13.96 -31.44 -4.53
N ASN A 107 -14.69 -31.83 -3.48
CA ASN A 107 -16.13 -32.07 -3.48
C ASN A 107 -16.96 -30.79 -3.36
N LEU A 108 -16.33 -29.60 -3.28
CA LEU A 108 -17.07 -28.34 -3.27
C LEU A 108 -17.99 -28.23 -4.47
N PRO A 109 -19.29 -27.99 -4.26
CA PRO A 109 -20.23 -27.84 -5.36
C PRO A 109 -19.84 -26.69 -6.26
N ARG A 110 -20.27 -26.74 -7.54
CA ARG A 110 -20.10 -25.59 -8.44
C ARG A 110 -20.74 -24.38 -7.79
N CYS A 111 -19.92 -23.38 -7.51
CA CYS A 111 -20.36 -22.18 -6.81
C CYS A 111 -21.40 -21.44 -7.66
N ARG A 112 -22.62 -21.37 -7.15
CA ARG A 112 -23.63 -20.43 -7.65
C ARG A 112 -23.60 -19.22 -6.73
N PHE A 113 -23.19 -18.08 -7.27
CA PHE A 113 -23.35 -16.81 -6.54
C PHE A 113 -24.84 -16.49 -6.46
N PRO A 114 -25.43 -16.37 -5.26
CA PRO A 114 -26.88 -16.34 -5.09
C PRO A 114 -27.55 -15.13 -5.74
N GLN A 115 -26.83 -14.03 -5.87
CA GLN A 115 -27.32 -12.82 -6.55
C GLN A 115 -26.15 -12.03 -7.11
N ASN A 116 -26.35 -11.49 -8.30
CA ASN A 116 -25.46 -10.47 -8.84
C ASN A 116 -25.86 -9.10 -8.26
N ASN A 117 -24.90 -8.40 -7.68
CA ASN A 117 -25.14 -7.10 -7.05
C ASN A 117 -24.96 -5.91 -8.00
N LEU A 118 -24.73 -6.17 -9.29
CA LEU A 118 -24.74 -5.19 -10.36
C LEU A 118 -25.85 -5.53 -11.37
N THR A 119 -26.55 -4.52 -11.84
CA THR A 119 -27.46 -4.63 -12.99
C THR A 119 -26.65 -4.86 -14.28
N ASN A 120 -27.31 -5.22 -15.36
CA ASN A 120 -26.65 -5.36 -16.67
C ASN A 120 -26.07 -4.03 -17.15
N GLU A 121 -26.79 -2.93 -16.92
CA GLU A 121 -26.35 -1.57 -17.25
C GLU A 121 -25.11 -1.19 -16.44
N GLU A 122 -25.09 -1.46 -15.14
CA GLU A 122 -23.93 -1.19 -14.27
C GLU A 122 -22.71 -2.04 -14.64
N ARG A 123 -22.90 -3.28 -15.12
CA ARG A 123 -21.80 -4.12 -15.62
C ARG A 123 -21.22 -3.56 -16.90
N GLN A 124 -22.08 -3.12 -17.84
CA GLN A 124 -21.62 -2.48 -19.06
C GLN A 124 -20.91 -1.15 -18.74
N ALA A 125 -21.45 -0.37 -17.82
CA ALA A 125 -20.83 0.84 -17.30
C ALA A 125 -19.43 0.59 -16.74
N LEU A 126 -19.23 -0.48 -15.94
CA LEU A 126 -17.92 -0.85 -15.41
C LEU A 126 -16.91 -1.16 -16.53
N ILE A 127 -17.35 -1.85 -17.57
CA ILE A 127 -16.51 -2.18 -18.74
C ILE A 127 -16.15 -0.90 -19.51
N ASN A 128 -17.13 -0.03 -19.73
CA ASN A 128 -16.95 1.23 -20.45
C ASN A 128 -15.96 2.15 -19.72
N LEU A 129 -16.17 2.40 -18.42
CA LEU A 129 -15.29 3.22 -17.58
C LEU A 129 -13.87 2.68 -17.52
N LYS A 130 -13.70 1.35 -17.34
CA LYS A 130 -12.39 0.70 -17.33
C LYS A 130 -11.63 0.87 -18.64
N ASN A 131 -12.33 0.83 -19.78
CA ASN A 131 -11.74 0.87 -21.12
C ASN A 131 -11.58 2.30 -21.66
N ASN A 132 -12.24 3.28 -21.07
CA ASN A 132 -12.16 4.68 -21.51
C ASN A 132 -10.79 5.28 -21.13
N LYS A 133 -9.94 5.48 -22.13
CA LYS A 133 -8.59 6.05 -21.97
C LYS A 133 -8.58 7.59 -22.03
N GLY A 134 -9.69 8.19 -22.41
CA GLY A 134 -9.84 9.65 -22.46
C GLY A 134 -10.04 10.30 -21.11
N ILE A 135 -10.41 9.53 -20.08
CA ILE A 135 -10.68 10.01 -18.73
C ILE A 135 -9.72 9.42 -17.68
N VAL A 136 -9.61 10.12 -16.57
CA VAL A 136 -8.89 9.67 -15.36
C VAL A 136 -9.86 9.70 -14.18
N ILE A 137 -9.99 8.56 -13.49
CA ILE A 137 -10.82 8.41 -12.29
C ILE A 137 -9.92 8.32 -11.07
N LYS A 138 -10.11 9.22 -10.10
CA LYS A 138 -9.35 9.26 -8.84
C LYS A 138 -10.28 9.53 -7.65
N PRO A 139 -9.95 9.03 -6.45
CA PRO A 139 -10.55 9.58 -5.25
C PRO A 139 -10.08 11.03 -5.07
N ALA A 140 -10.91 11.86 -4.48
CA ALA A 140 -10.51 13.18 -4.02
C ALA A 140 -9.42 13.08 -2.94
N ASP A 141 -8.60 14.12 -2.80
CA ASP A 141 -7.56 14.21 -1.75
C ASP A 141 -8.15 14.17 -0.33
N LYS A 142 -9.24 14.89 -0.10
CA LYS A 142 -9.99 14.91 1.15
C LYS A 142 -11.47 14.58 0.88
N GLY A 143 -12.09 13.85 1.80
CA GLY A 143 -13.47 13.37 1.65
C GLY A 143 -13.54 12.07 0.81
N SER A 144 -14.75 11.63 0.53
CA SER A 144 -15.01 10.33 -0.14
C SER A 144 -15.49 10.45 -1.58
N LYS A 145 -15.46 11.66 -2.17
CA LYS A 145 -15.89 11.89 -3.55
C LYS A 145 -14.99 11.21 -4.57
N ILE A 146 -15.61 10.75 -5.64
CA ILE A 146 -14.94 10.21 -6.83
C ILE A 146 -14.85 11.33 -7.85
N VAL A 147 -13.64 11.62 -8.31
CA VAL A 147 -13.40 12.69 -9.29
C VAL A 147 -13.06 12.07 -10.64
N ILE A 148 -13.78 12.52 -11.68
CA ILE A 148 -13.53 12.15 -13.07
C ILE A 148 -13.04 13.39 -13.79
N GLN A 149 -11.93 13.28 -14.50
CA GLN A 149 -11.32 14.38 -15.26
C GLN A 149 -10.98 13.90 -16.67
N ASP A 150 -10.97 14.81 -17.64
CA ASP A 150 -10.31 14.55 -18.91
C ASP A 150 -8.84 14.23 -18.68
N ARG A 151 -8.32 13.26 -19.40
CA ARG A 151 -6.90 12.89 -19.34
C ARG A 151 -5.99 14.09 -19.62
N SER A 152 -6.37 14.95 -20.58
CA SER A 152 -5.61 16.16 -20.91
C SER A 152 -5.52 17.13 -19.73
N GLY A 153 -6.61 17.37 -19.01
CA GLY A 153 -6.65 18.23 -17.83
C GLY A 153 -5.79 17.66 -16.68
N TYR A 154 -5.89 16.35 -16.43
CA TYR A 154 -5.05 15.66 -15.44
C TYR A 154 -3.55 15.76 -15.79
N LEU A 155 -3.19 15.59 -17.07
CA LEU A 155 -1.80 15.73 -17.54
C LEU A 155 -1.30 17.16 -17.41
N LEU A 156 -2.13 18.17 -17.73
CA LEU A 156 -1.77 19.58 -17.60
C LEU A 156 -1.36 19.90 -16.14
N GLU A 157 -2.17 19.53 -15.17
CA GLU A 157 -1.84 19.76 -13.75
C GLU A 157 -0.59 19.00 -13.31
N ALA A 158 -0.43 17.75 -13.78
CA ALA A 158 0.74 16.96 -13.43
C ALA A 158 2.04 17.58 -14.00
N TYR A 159 2.03 17.98 -15.26
CA TYR A 159 3.21 18.62 -15.86
C TYR A 159 3.48 20.00 -15.28
N ARG A 160 2.44 20.79 -14.95
CA ARG A 160 2.62 22.08 -14.24
C ARG A 160 3.45 21.89 -12.96
N GLN A 161 3.21 20.82 -12.20
CA GLN A 161 3.99 20.51 -11.01
C GLN A 161 5.39 19.98 -11.35
N LEU A 162 5.50 19.05 -12.31
CA LEU A 162 6.76 18.42 -12.69
C LEU A 162 7.74 19.34 -13.40
N GLU A 163 7.27 20.44 -14.00
CA GLU A 163 8.08 21.49 -14.60
C GLU A 163 8.71 22.44 -13.58
N ASN A 164 8.25 22.39 -12.31
CA ASN A 164 8.85 23.17 -11.25
C ASN A 164 10.23 22.59 -10.86
N LYS A 165 11.28 23.16 -11.43
CA LYS A 165 12.69 22.74 -11.24
C LYS A 165 13.18 22.84 -9.79
N LYS A 166 12.50 23.61 -8.91
CA LYS A 166 12.80 23.63 -7.48
C LYS A 166 12.56 22.25 -6.85
N HIS A 167 11.56 21.49 -7.34
CA HIS A 167 11.16 20.23 -6.75
C HIS A 167 11.53 19.00 -7.59
N TYR A 168 11.52 19.13 -8.93
CA TYR A 168 11.66 17.99 -9.84
C TYR A 168 12.61 18.30 -10.99
N LEU A 169 13.48 17.34 -11.33
CA LEU A 169 14.34 17.40 -12.50
C LEU A 169 13.98 16.28 -13.47
N PRO A 170 13.86 16.55 -14.79
CA PRO A 170 13.68 15.51 -15.78
C PRO A 170 14.94 14.66 -15.92
N LEU A 171 14.76 13.35 -16.13
CA LEU A 171 15.84 12.41 -16.36
C LEU A 171 15.67 11.75 -17.73
N GLU A 172 16.77 11.51 -18.43
CA GLU A 172 16.79 10.75 -19.69
C GLU A 172 16.55 9.25 -19.45
N LYS A 173 17.07 8.71 -18.35
CA LYS A 173 16.94 7.31 -17.92
C LYS A 173 16.70 7.24 -16.41
N PRO A 174 16.06 6.17 -15.91
CA PRO A 174 15.92 5.96 -14.48
C PRO A 174 17.28 5.71 -13.83
N ILE A 175 17.47 6.23 -12.60
CA ILE A 175 18.66 5.99 -11.77
C ILE A 175 18.49 4.83 -10.79
N GLN A 176 17.35 4.16 -10.84
CA GLN A 176 16.94 3.11 -9.88
C GLN A 176 18.00 2.02 -9.68
N SER A 177 18.68 1.57 -10.75
CA SER A 177 19.70 0.52 -10.66
C SER A 177 20.96 1.01 -9.91
N GLU A 178 21.36 2.26 -10.13
CA GLU A 178 22.50 2.90 -9.45
C GLU A 178 22.16 3.11 -7.95
N THR A 179 20.92 3.51 -7.66
CA THR A 179 20.42 3.63 -6.27
C THR A 179 20.39 2.28 -5.57
N GLN A 180 19.94 1.21 -6.25
CA GLN A 180 19.93 -0.14 -5.71
C GLN A 180 21.34 -0.63 -5.34
N GLU A 181 22.35 -0.35 -6.17
CA GLU A 181 23.74 -0.71 -5.87
C GLU A 181 24.25 0.00 -4.61
N LYS A 182 24.02 1.31 -4.48
CA LYS A 182 24.38 2.09 -3.28
C LYS A 182 23.68 1.59 -2.01
N VAL A 183 22.38 1.29 -2.10
CA VAL A 183 21.61 0.73 -0.97
C VAL A 183 22.20 -0.62 -0.55
N ARG A 184 22.51 -1.51 -1.50
CA ARG A 184 23.09 -2.82 -1.22
C ARG A 184 24.46 -2.72 -0.56
N GLU A 185 25.30 -1.78 -0.99
CA GLU A 185 26.61 -1.53 -0.38
C GLU A 185 26.50 -1.17 1.11
N ILE A 186 25.54 -0.30 1.47
CA ILE A 186 25.29 0.04 2.89
C ILE A 186 24.76 -1.15 3.67
N LEU A 187 23.85 -1.95 3.08
CA LEU A 187 23.30 -3.15 3.72
C LEU A 187 24.39 -4.22 3.93
N ASP A 188 25.31 -4.40 2.99
CA ASP A 188 26.45 -5.31 3.13
C ASP A 188 27.39 -4.87 4.27
N ASN A 189 27.60 -3.56 4.42
CA ASN A 189 28.37 -3.01 5.54
C ASN A 189 27.65 -3.27 6.88
N LEU A 190 26.33 -3.05 6.97
CA LEU A 190 25.54 -3.37 8.16
C LEU A 190 25.64 -4.85 8.53
N HIS A 191 25.61 -5.75 7.55
CA HIS A 191 25.78 -7.17 7.77
C HIS A 191 27.20 -7.52 8.23
N THR A 192 28.21 -6.97 7.58
CA THR A 192 29.63 -7.20 7.95
C THR A 192 29.91 -6.74 9.38
N ARG A 193 29.31 -5.61 9.80
CA ARG A 193 29.41 -5.08 11.17
C ARG A 193 28.44 -5.75 12.17
N LYS A 194 27.70 -6.77 11.74
CA LYS A 194 26.74 -7.57 12.56
C LYS A 194 25.55 -6.80 13.14
N TYR A 195 25.18 -5.67 12.54
CA TYR A 195 23.93 -4.97 12.89
C TYR A 195 22.69 -5.67 12.35
N ILE A 196 22.83 -6.40 11.24
CA ILE A 196 21.76 -7.21 10.66
C ILE A 196 22.25 -8.63 10.36
N THR A 197 21.33 -9.59 10.49
CA THR A 197 21.60 -11.00 10.17
C THR A 197 21.52 -11.22 8.64
N PHE A 198 22.04 -12.35 8.16
CA PHE A 198 21.92 -12.74 6.74
C PHE A 198 20.45 -12.85 6.27
N LYS A 199 19.55 -13.28 7.16
CA LYS A 199 18.11 -13.34 6.86
C LYS A 199 17.51 -11.94 6.67
N GLN A 200 17.91 -11.00 7.52
CA GLN A 200 17.52 -9.59 7.40
C GLN A 200 18.12 -8.95 6.14
N LEU A 201 19.39 -9.18 5.85
CA LEU A 201 20.03 -8.72 4.61
C LEU A 201 19.25 -9.19 3.37
N THR A 202 18.89 -10.48 3.32
CA THR A 202 18.11 -11.06 2.22
C THR A 202 16.74 -10.39 2.07
N TYR A 203 16.07 -10.08 3.18
CA TYR A 203 14.80 -9.37 3.17
C TYR A 203 14.96 -7.92 2.67
N LEU A 204 15.97 -7.22 3.20
CA LEU A 204 16.18 -5.80 2.92
C LEU A 204 16.65 -5.53 1.49
N TYR A 205 17.27 -6.49 0.81
CA TYR A 205 17.58 -6.40 -0.61
C TYR A 205 16.34 -6.25 -1.49
N GLY A 206 15.17 -6.72 -1.02
CA GLY A 206 13.92 -6.62 -1.74
C GLY A 206 13.87 -7.38 -3.06
N ASP A 207 12.93 -7.00 -3.92
CA ASP A 207 12.73 -7.62 -5.23
C ASP A 207 13.86 -7.24 -6.21
N ASP A 208 14.25 -8.17 -7.09
CA ASP A 208 15.21 -7.93 -8.17
C ASP A 208 14.67 -8.48 -9.51
N PRO A 209 14.33 -7.62 -10.49
CA PRO A 209 14.41 -6.16 -10.47
C PRO A 209 13.33 -5.50 -9.62
N PRO A 210 13.63 -4.36 -8.96
CA PRO A 210 12.65 -3.64 -8.19
C PRO A 210 11.60 -2.96 -9.07
N ARG A 211 10.42 -2.74 -8.50
CA ARG A 211 9.36 -2.01 -9.19
C ARG A 211 9.72 -0.52 -9.28
N ARG A 212 9.52 0.09 -10.44
CA ARG A 212 9.67 1.54 -10.63
C ARG A 212 8.61 2.30 -9.84
N ARG A 213 9.02 3.38 -9.17
CA ARG A 213 8.11 4.32 -8.53
C ARG A 213 7.22 4.97 -9.57
N LYS A 214 5.95 5.21 -9.19
CA LYS A 214 4.95 5.85 -10.04
C LYS A 214 4.44 7.12 -9.38
N PHE A 215 4.45 8.20 -10.16
CA PHE A 215 3.85 9.46 -9.75
C PHE A 215 2.37 9.50 -10.16
N TYR A 216 1.52 10.02 -9.28
CA TYR A 216 0.13 10.33 -9.57
C TYR A 216 -0.39 11.45 -8.68
N LEU A 217 -1.50 12.07 -9.09
CA LEU A 217 -2.15 13.15 -8.36
C LEU A 217 -3.47 12.72 -7.74
N LEU A 218 -3.77 13.26 -6.54
CA LEU A 218 -5.10 13.22 -5.95
C LEU A 218 -5.72 14.62 -6.02
N PRO A 219 -6.89 14.80 -6.71
CA PRO A 219 -7.50 16.12 -6.91
C PRO A 219 -7.92 16.77 -5.59
N LYS A 220 -7.46 18.01 -5.33
CA LYS A 220 -7.80 18.82 -4.14
C LYS A 220 -9.08 19.62 -4.37
N ILE A 221 -10.21 18.95 -4.51
CA ILE A 221 -11.52 19.59 -4.77
C ILE A 221 -12.10 20.37 -3.58
N HIS A 222 -11.47 20.29 -2.42
CA HIS A 222 -11.83 21.03 -1.22
C HIS A 222 -11.32 22.48 -1.22
N LYS A 223 -10.42 22.82 -2.14
CA LYS A 223 -9.96 24.20 -2.35
C LYS A 223 -11.01 24.97 -3.13
N ASP A 224 -11.07 26.30 -2.93
CA ASP A 224 -11.99 27.16 -3.65
C ASP A 224 -11.85 26.94 -5.18
N PRO A 225 -12.93 26.65 -5.90
CA PRO A 225 -12.90 26.41 -7.35
C PRO A 225 -12.31 27.58 -8.17
N SER A 226 -12.42 28.80 -7.69
CA SER A 226 -11.81 29.97 -8.34
C SER A 226 -10.28 29.95 -8.29
N SER A 227 -9.71 29.29 -7.26
CA SER A 227 -8.27 29.15 -7.05
C SER A 227 -7.67 27.90 -7.72
N TRP A 228 -8.44 27.10 -8.46
CA TRP A 228 -7.94 25.92 -9.12
C TRP A 228 -6.94 26.24 -10.24
N THR A 229 -6.11 25.29 -10.61
CA THR A 229 -5.10 25.41 -11.68
C THR A 229 -5.71 25.94 -12.98
N VAL A 230 -6.90 25.46 -13.33
CA VAL A 230 -7.81 26.14 -14.26
C VAL A 230 -9.12 26.35 -13.50
N PRO A 231 -9.50 27.60 -13.22
CA PRO A 231 -10.66 27.92 -12.41
C PRO A 231 -11.90 27.12 -12.81
N HIS A 232 -12.57 26.53 -11.81
CA HIS A 232 -13.78 25.70 -11.92
C HIS A 232 -13.65 24.43 -12.79
N ARG A 233 -12.44 24.10 -13.33
CA ARG A 233 -12.23 22.98 -14.27
C ARG A 233 -11.17 21.99 -13.83
N ILE A 234 -9.97 22.46 -13.47
CA ILE A 234 -8.84 21.61 -13.14
C ILE A 234 -8.38 21.94 -11.73
N PRO A 235 -8.73 21.11 -10.74
CA PRO A 235 -8.28 21.30 -9.36
C PRO A 235 -6.78 21.04 -9.25
N PRO A 236 -6.07 21.69 -8.32
CA PRO A 236 -4.70 21.33 -7.97
C PRO A 236 -4.64 19.90 -7.44
N GLY A 237 -3.53 19.22 -7.69
CA GLY A 237 -3.32 17.83 -7.26
C GLY A 237 -2.38 17.70 -6.08
N ARG A 238 -2.64 16.75 -5.17
CA ARG A 238 -1.63 16.29 -4.20
C ARG A 238 -0.68 15.33 -4.91
N PRO A 239 0.64 15.62 -5.00
CA PRO A 239 1.60 14.73 -5.63
C PRO A 239 1.90 13.53 -4.74
N ILE A 240 1.77 12.34 -5.29
CA ILE A 240 2.10 11.08 -4.63
C ILE A 240 3.13 10.33 -5.46
N VAL A 241 4.23 9.94 -4.84
CA VAL A 241 5.24 9.03 -5.44
C VAL A 241 5.16 7.69 -4.71
N SER A 242 4.58 6.69 -5.38
CA SER A 242 4.41 5.36 -4.77
C SER A 242 5.74 4.62 -4.69
N ASP A 243 6.21 4.33 -3.49
CA ASP A 243 7.46 3.62 -3.23
C ASP A 243 7.29 2.08 -3.18
N CYS A 244 6.05 1.56 -3.27
CA CYS A 244 5.76 0.13 -3.11
C CYS A 244 6.57 -0.75 -4.07
N GLY A 245 7.37 -1.67 -3.51
CA GLY A 245 8.21 -2.61 -4.26
C GLY A 245 9.41 -1.96 -4.97
N SER A 246 9.79 -0.72 -4.62
CA SER A 246 11.02 -0.09 -5.07
C SER A 246 12.24 -0.71 -4.38
N GLU A 247 13.45 -0.36 -4.84
CA GLU A 247 14.73 -0.80 -4.26
C GLU A 247 14.94 -0.33 -2.82
N SER A 248 14.20 0.70 -2.38
CA SER A 248 14.27 1.25 -1.02
C SER A 248 13.04 0.93 -0.16
N TYR A 249 12.09 0.11 -0.64
CA TYR A 249 10.82 -0.10 0.07
C TYR A 249 11.00 -0.84 1.41
N GLN A 250 11.77 -1.94 1.42
CA GLN A 250 12.08 -2.70 2.63
C GLN A 250 13.00 -1.90 3.56
N VAL A 251 13.94 -1.17 2.99
CA VAL A 251 14.81 -0.26 3.74
C VAL A 251 14.03 0.88 4.39
N ALA A 252 12.98 1.39 3.72
CA ALA A 252 12.12 2.40 4.32
C ALA A 252 11.36 1.85 5.55
N GLU A 253 11.02 0.57 5.56
CA GLU A 253 10.45 -0.11 6.73
C GLU A 253 11.45 -0.22 7.88
N TYR A 254 12.69 -0.58 7.56
CA TYR A 254 13.79 -0.67 8.52
C TYR A 254 14.11 0.69 9.14
N LEU A 255 14.23 1.74 8.34
CA LEU A 255 14.40 3.12 8.80
C LEU A 255 13.25 3.57 9.72
N ASP A 256 12.00 3.31 9.32
CA ASP A 256 10.83 3.72 10.11
C ASP A 256 10.81 3.05 11.49
N SER A 257 11.31 1.83 11.62
CA SER A 257 11.37 1.14 12.91
C SER A 257 12.25 1.83 13.95
N PHE A 258 13.24 2.61 13.52
CA PHE A 258 14.09 3.44 14.41
C PHE A 258 13.54 4.87 14.56
N LEU A 259 13.08 5.47 13.46
CA LEU A 259 12.64 6.87 13.47
C LEU A 259 11.27 7.05 14.16
N ASN A 260 10.34 6.14 13.97
CA ASN A 260 8.99 6.27 14.48
C ASN A 260 8.92 6.33 16.02
N PRO A 261 9.59 5.45 16.80
CA PRO A 261 9.62 5.59 18.26
C PRO A 261 10.25 6.91 18.74
N LEU A 262 11.27 7.40 18.06
CA LEU A 262 11.93 8.68 18.40
C LEU A 262 11.03 9.87 18.06
N SER A 263 10.32 9.82 16.94
CA SER A 263 9.39 10.87 16.51
C SER A 263 8.23 11.10 17.46
N GLN A 264 8.00 10.21 18.41
CA GLN A 264 6.94 10.30 19.42
C GLN A 264 7.40 10.90 20.75
N LYS A 265 8.71 11.19 20.90
CA LYS A 265 9.28 11.63 22.18
C LYS A 265 9.19 13.15 22.41
N HIS A 266 8.73 13.94 21.44
CA HIS A 266 8.61 15.39 21.64
C HIS A 266 7.35 15.77 22.44
N PRO A 267 7.39 16.88 23.24
CA PRO A 267 6.31 17.24 24.15
C PRO A 267 4.97 17.55 23.48
N SER A 268 4.99 18.05 22.25
CA SER A 268 3.78 18.40 21.49
C SER A 268 3.09 17.21 20.81
N TYR A 269 3.64 15.99 20.90
CA TYR A 269 3.16 14.83 20.17
C TYR A 269 1.75 14.38 20.57
N VAL A 270 0.91 14.21 19.56
CA VAL A 270 -0.41 13.59 19.68
C VAL A 270 -0.45 12.32 18.83
N LYS A 271 -0.76 11.20 19.47
CA LYS A 271 -0.83 9.89 18.78
C LYS A 271 -2.05 9.75 17.88
N ASP A 272 -3.21 10.13 18.38
CA ASP A 272 -4.51 10.01 17.72
C ASP A 272 -5.56 10.91 18.39
N THR A 273 -6.73 11.03 17.77
CA THR A 273 -7.87 11.80 18.30
C THR A 273 -8.27 11.37 19.71
N TYR A 274 -8.18 10.09 20.07
CA TYR A 274 -8.61 9.64 21.40
C TYR A 274 -7.61 10.06 22.48
N THR A 275 -6.32 9.99 22.18
CA THR A 275 -5.27 10.52 23.06
C THR A 275 -5.44 12.02 23.24
N PHE A 276 -5.71 12.75 22.16
CA PHE A 276 -5.99 14.18 22.17
C PHE A 276 -7.20 14.51 23.08
N VAL A 277 -8.34 13.88 22.88
CA VAL A 277 -9.54 14.09 23.71
C VAL A 277 -9.27 13.82 25.19
N ASN A 278 -8.47 12.80 25.51
CA ASN A 278 -8.11 12.51 26.91
C ASN A 278 -7.17 13.58 27.52
N LEU A 279 -6.22 14.11 26.75
CA LEU A 279 -5.36 15.22 27.19
C LEU A 279 -6.19 16.46 27.50
N LEU A 280 -7.17 16.80 26.67
CA LEU A 280 -8.02 17.98 26.85
C LEU A 280 -8.87 17.94 28.13
N LYS A 281 -9.25 16.77 28.62
CA LYS A 281 -10.05 16.63 29.87
C LYS A 281 -9.33 17.17 31.10
N GLN A 282 -8.00 17.28 31.04
CA GLN A 282 -7.18 17.75 32.16
C GLN A 282 -6.86 19.27 32.07
N VAL A 283 -7.21 19.89 30.94
CA VAL A 283 -6.92 21.31 30.68
C VAL A 283 -7.91 22.20 31.44
N LYS A 284 -7.38 23.09 32.29
CA LYS A 284 -8.12 24.20 32.94
C LYS A 284 -7.77 25.49 32.23
N LEU A 285 -8.77 26.30 31.93
CA LEU A 285 -8.59 27.56 31.25
C LEU A 285 -8.63 28.72 32.22
N THR A 286 -7.84 29.74 31.94
CA THR A 286 -7.98 31.04 32.58
C THR A 286 -9.07 31.85 31.86
N PRO A 287 -9.84 32.71 32.57
CA PRO A 287 -10.81 33.60 31.93
C PRO A 287 -10.15 34.46 30.84
N GLY A 288 -10.82 34.57 29.69
CA GLY A 288 -10.31 35.30 28.53
C GLY A 288 -9.31 34.55 27.65
N SER A 289 -9.07 33.25 27.92
CA SER A 289 -8.25 32.41 27.04
C SER A 289 -8.93 32.19 25.68
N PHE A 290 -8.11 32.13 24.62
CA PHE A 290 -8.50 31.73 23.28
C PHE A 290 -8.04 30.30 23.01
N ILE A 291 -8.68 29.65 22.08
CA ILE A 291 -8.21 28.41 21.48
C ILE A 291 -7.82 28.64 20.03
N PHE A 292 -6.81 27.92 19.53
CA PHE A 292 -6.33 28.09 18.18
C PHE A 292 -6.02 26.77 17.52
N SER A 293 -6.14 26.77 16.19
CA SER A 293 -5.56 25.73 15.33
C SER A 293 -4.59 26.35 14.34
N VAL A 294 -3.55 25.60 13.97
CA VAL A 294 -2.56 26.02 12.97
C VAL A 294 -2.29 24.86 12.02
N ASP A 295 -2.28 25.14 10.72
CA ASP A 295 -1.94 24.21 9.65
C ASP A 295 -0.58 24.59 9.06
N VAL A 296 0.32 23.61 8.90
CA VAL A 296 1.61 23.79 8.22
C VAL A 296 1.43 23.59 6.72
N ASP A 297 1.64 24.65 5.93
CA ASP A 297 1.41 24.60 4.49
C ASP A 297 2.47 23.76 3.78
N ALA A 298 2.02 22.77 3.04
CA ALA A 298 2.85 21.95 2.14
C ALA A 298 4.10 21.30 2.79
N LEU A 299 4.04 20.94 4.08
CA LEU A 299 5.16 20.44 4.90
C LEU A 299 6.11 19.50 4.12
N TYR A 300 5.60 18.38 3.63
CA TYR A 300 6.44 17.33 3.00
C TYR A 300 7.25 17.82 1.79
N THR A 301 6.73 18.76 1.03
CA THR A 301 7.41 19.29 -0.16
C THR A 301 8.37 20.44 0.15
N GLN A 302 8.32 20.99 1.37
CA GLN A 302 9.13 22.14 1.76
C GLN A 302 10.28 21.78 2.72
N ILE A 303 10.29 20.59 3.33
CA ILE A 303 11.38 20.20 4.25
C ILE A 303 12.72 20.30 3.52
N ASN A 304 13.64 21.09 4.08
CA ASN A 304 15.02 21.14 3.60
C ASN A 304 15.75 19.85 3.99
N THR A 305 16.32 19.15 3.00
CA THR A 305 16.95 17.85 3.18
C THR A 305 18.12 17.90 4.18
N HIS A 306 18.98 18.91 4.10
CA HIS A 306 20.11 19.04 5.01
C HIS A 306 19.67 19.27 6.46
N LEU A 307 18.75 20.19 6.68
CA LEU A 307 18.21 20.46 8.02
C LEU A 307 17.41 19.29 8.59
N GLY A 308 16.72 18.56 7.72
CA GLY A 308 16.01 17.35 8.13
C GLY A 308 16.95 16.22 8.56
N LEU A 309 18.05 15.99 7.83
CA LEU A 309 19.10 15.05 8.23
C LEU A 309 19.78 15.49 9.55
N GLN A 310 20.03 16.79 9.71
CA GLN A 310 20.57 17.34 10.95
C GLN A 310 19.62 17.11 12.14
N ALA A 311 18.31 17.30 11.95
CA ALA A 311 17.31 17.03 12.97
C ALA A 311 17.29 15.55 13.40
N VAL A 312 17.46 14.63 12.42
CA VAL A 312 17.58 13.20 12.73
C VAL A 312 18.88 12.88 13.46
N ARG A 313 19.99 13.50 13.10
CA ARG A 313 21.26 13.36 13.84
C ARG A 313 21.10 13.86 15.28
N ASN A 314 20.54 15.05 15.46
CA ASN A 314 20.31 15.65 16.80
C ASN A 314 19.45 14.75 17.71
N ILE A 315 18.40 14.10 17.17
CA ILE A 315 17.59 13.20 18.00
C ILE A 315 18.30 11.89 18.30
N PHE A 316 19.18 11.39 17.42
CA PHE A 316 20.04 10.23 17.69
C PHE A 316 21.02 10.54 18.83
N ASP A 317 21.65 11.72 18.80
CA ASP A 317 22.58 12.18 19.84
C ASP A 317 21.84 12.41 21.18
N GLN A 318 20.61 12.92 21.15
CA GLN A 318 19.76 13.11 22.34
C GLN A 318 19.34 11.77 22.99
N TYR A 319 19.18 10.72 22.18
CA TYR A 319 18.78 9.38 22.63
C TYR A 319 19.78 8.35 22.11
N PRO A 320 21.00 8.30 22.67
CA PRO A 320 22.04 7.41 22.18
C PRO A 320 21.66 5.93 22.41
N ASP A 321 21.94 5.10 21.41
CA ASP A 321 21.72 3.65 21.44
C ASP A 321 22.90 2.95 20.76
N PRO A 322 23.79 2.28 21.51
CA PRO A 322 24.94 1.58 20.94
C PRO A 322 24.60 0.47 19.97
N SER A 323 23.37 -0.06 20.00
CA SER A 323 22.89 -1.08 19.08
C SER A 323 22.36 -0.52 17.77
N ARG A 324 22.17 0.81 17.68
CA ARG A 324 21.63 1.49 16.51
C ARG A 324 22.74 1.98 15.58
N PRO A 325 22.75 1.60 14.30
CA PRO A 325 23.78 2.00 13.34
C PRO A 325 23.51 3.39 12.75
N ASP A 326 23.67 4.44 13.56
CA ASP A 326 23.25 5.82 13.27
C ASP A 326 23.79 6.34 11.93
N GLU A 327 25.06 6.14 11.63
CA GLU A 327 25.68 6.61 10.39
C GLU A 327 25.11 5.93 9.14
N GLU A 328 24.89 4.60 9.19
CA GLU A 328 24.29 3.85 8.09
C GLU A 328 22.82 4.22 7.90
N LEU A 329 22.07 4.43 8.98
CA LEU A 329 20.68 4.89 8.91
C LEU A 329 20.58 6.28 8.28
N LEU A 330 21.49 7.21 8.63
CA LEU A 330 21.55 8.54 8.02
C LEU A 330 21.87 8.46 6.52
N LYS A 331 22.83 7.62 6.11
CA LYS A 331 23.16 7.40 4.70
C LYS A 331 21.99 6.80 3.91
N LEU A 332 21.28 5.82 4.48
CA LEU A 332 20.09 5.23 3.85
C LEU A 332 18.95 6.26 3.73
N LEU A 333 18.77 7.10 4.75
CA LEU A 333 17.80 8.17 4.74
C LEU A 333 18.13 9.22 3.67
N GLU A 334 19.38 9.63 3.57
CA GLU A 334 19.89 10.57 2.55
C GLU A 334 19.67 10.04 1.14
N LEU A 335 19.97 8.76 0.88
CA LEU A 335 19.64 8.12 -0.40
C LEU A 335 18.15 8.13 -0.69
N GLY A 336 17.32 7.86 0.34
CA GLY A 336 15.87 7.91 0.22
C GLY A 336 15.32 9.31 -0.11
N LEU A 337 16.03 10.38 0.28
CA LEU A 337 15.67 11.78 0.02
C LEU A 337 16.21 12.26 -1.33
N THR A 338 17.44 11.89 -1.69
CA THR A 338 18.17 12.44 -2.86
C THR A 338 18.05 11.59 -4.12
N CYS A 339 17.79 10.28 -3.99
CA CYS A 339 17.71 9.35 -5.12
C CYS A 339 16.27 8.86 -5.36
N ASN A 340 15.27 9.72 -5.18
CA ASN A 340 13.86 9.39 -5.34
C ASN A 340 13.39 9.66 -6.79
N ASP A 341 13.88 8.86 -7.75
CA ASP A 341 13.41 8.91 -9.13
C ASP A 341 12.08 8.18 -9.32
N PHE A 342 11.31 8.60 -10.29
CA PHE A 342 10.00 8.02 -10.60
C PHE A 342 9.62 8.17 -12.06
N GLU A 343 8.64 7.37 -12.48
CA GLU A 343 8.08 7.42 -13.83
C GLU A 343 6.70 8.07 -13.82
N PHE A 344 6.46 9.00 -14.75
CA PHE A 344 5.17 9.55 -15.08
C PHE A 344 4.98 9.61 -16.58
N ASN A 345 3.91 9.02 -17.10
CA ASN A 345 3.55 9.03 -18.53
C ASN A 345 4.75 8.68 -19.44
N SER A 346 5.50 7.63 -19.09
CA SER A 346 6.70 7.14 -19.79
C SER A 346 7.91 8.09 -19.80
N LYS A 347 7.90 9.14 -19.00
CA LYS A 347 9.05 10.01 -18.72
C LYS A 347 9.57 9.79 -17.32
N PHE A 348 10.84 10.09 -17.08
CA PHE A 348 11.50 9.93 -15.79
C PHE A 348 11.81 11.26 -15.16
N TYR A 349 11.68 11.34 -13.85
CA TYR A 349 11.92 12.54 -13.06
C TYR A 349 12.61 12.16 -11.76
N LEU A 350 13.40 13.07 -11.22
CA LEU A 350 14.01 12.99 -9.89
C LEU A 350 13.38 14.06 -8.99
N GLN A 351 12.91 13.68 -7.82
CA GLN A 351 12.55 14.65 -6.79
C GLN A 351 13.82 15.13 -6.10
N VAL A 352 14.06 16.45 -6.11
CA VAL A 352 15.30 17.08 -5.60
C VAL A 352 15.08 17.92 -4.34
N HIS A 353 13.82 18.17 -3.94
CA HIS A 353 13.49 18.95 -2.75
C HIS A 353 12.31 18.35 -2.01
N GLY A 354 12.33 18.47 -0.69
CA GLY A 354 11.31 17.88 0.18
C GLY A 354 11.40 16.36 0.29
N THR A 355 10.38 15.76 0.88
CA THR A 355 10.24 14.31 0.98
C THR A 355 9.01 13.81 0.23
N ALA A 356 9.12 12.64 -0.40
CA ALA A 356 8.02 12.05 -1.16
C ALA A 356 6.89 11.56 -0.25
N MET A 357 5.67 11.96 -0.58
CA MET A 357 4.46 11.37 0.02
C MET A 357 4.27 9.94 -0.49
N GLY A 358 4.80 8.96 0.23
CA GLY A 358 4.76 7.54 -0.14
C GLY A 358 5.89 6.71 0.48
N LYS A 359 6.90 7.33 1.07
CA LYS A 359 7.91 6.67 1.89
C LYS A 359 7.34 6.32 3.26
N LYS A 360 7.64 5.13 3.80
CA LYS A 360 7.13 4.70 5.11
C LYS A 360 7.57 5.62 6.24
N TRP A 361 8.83 6.00 6.25
CA TRP A 361 9.44 6.87 7.27
C TRP A 361 9.10 8.35 7.14
N ALA A 362 8.42 8.79 6.07
CA ALA A 362 8.21 10.21 5.80
C ALA A 362 7.46 10.94 6.93
N GLY A 363 6.47 10.28 7.56
CA GLY A 363 5.74 10.86 8.70
C GLY A 363 6.61 11.03 9.94
N ALA A 364 7.42 10.04 10.30
CA ALA A 364 8.36 10.11 11.42
C ALA A 364 9.44 11.18 11.18
N TYR A 365 9.99 11.23 9.98
CA TYR A 365 10.96 12.24 9.56
C TYR A 365 10.40 13.67 9.67
N ALA A 366 9.17 13.90 9.16
CA ALA A 366 8.52 15.20 9.26
C ALA A 366 8.25 15.61 10.74
N ASN A 367 7.85 14.66 11.58
CA ASN A 367 7.66 14.89 13.01
C ASN A 367 8.96 15.28 13.72
N ILE A 368 10.07 14.59 13.42
CA ILE A 368 11.39 14.90 13.98
C ILE A 368 11.85 16.29 13.53
N TYR A 369 11.68 16.60 12.24
CA TYR A 369 12.01 17.92 11.69
C TYR A 369 11.25 19.05 12.37
N LEU A 370 9.93 18.90 12.55
CA LEU A 370 9.13 19.92 13.22
C LEU A 370 9.40 19.99 14.73
N ALA A 371 9.72 18.87 15.39
CA ALA A 371 10.12 18.88 16.79
C ALA A 371 11.41 19.67 17.02
N GLU A 372 12.38 19.54 16.12
CA GLU A 372 13.62 20.33 16.14
C GLU A 372 13.34 21.81 15.85
N TRP A 373 12.45 22.11 14.91
CA TRP A 373 12.00 23.46 14.64
C TRP A 373 11.31 24.08 15.87
N GLU A 374 10.40 23.36 16.55
CA GLU A 374 9.75 23.78 17.79
C GLU A 374 10.78 24.07 18.88
N ARG A 375 11.76 23.19 19.05
CA ARG A 375 12.84 23.36 20.05
C ARG A 375 13.67 24.61 19.81
N THR A 376 13.85 25.03 18.57
CA THR A 376 14.68 26.20 18.21
C THR A 376 13.90 27.52 18.14
N VAL A 377 12.60 27.47 17.88
CA VAL A 377 11.77 28.68 17.75
C VAL A 377 11.16 29.16 19.10
N PHE A 378 10.70 28.23 19.95
CA PHE A 378 10.04 28.60 21.20
C PHE A 378 10.88 29.46 22.16
N PRO A 379 12.20 29.23 22.29
CA PRO A 379 13.03 30.14 23.10
C PRO A 379 13.07 31.59 22.61
N LYS A 380 12.68 31.86 21.36
CA LYS A 380 12.61 33.21 20.77
C LYS A 380 11.27 33.90 21.01
N CYS A 381 10.27 33.16 21.51
CA CYS A 381 8.93 33.66 21.72
C CYS A 381 8.80 34.25 23.15
N PRO A 382 8.46 35.52 23.30
CA PRO A 382 8.30 36.17 24.64
C PRO A 382 7.12 35.58 25.42
N LYS A 383 6.09 35.09 24.71
CA LYS A 383 4.89 34.51 25.29
C LYS A 383 4.61 33.17 24.59
N LEU A 384 4.18 32.20 25.37
CA LEU A 384 3.90 30.84 24.88
C LEU A 384 2.46 30.44 25.20
N PRO A 385 1.86 29.52 24.41
CA PRO A 385 0.58 28.92 24.74
C PRO A 385 0.69 28.03 25.99
N THR A 386 -0.38 27.93 26.77
CA THR A 386 -0.46 27.00 27.91
C THR A 386 -0.62 25.56 27.50
N VAL A 387 -1.19 25.34 26.32
CA VAL A 387 -1.30 24.03 25.64
C VAL A 387 -0.85 24.19 24.20
N TYR A 388 0.04 23.32 23.77
CA TYR A 388 0.48 23.20 22.37
C TYR A 388 0.62 21.74 22.02
N LEU A 389 -0.23 21.25 21.15
CA LEU A 389 -0.33 19.85 20.75
C LEU A 389 -0.29 19.74 19.22
N ARG A 390 0.50 18.81 18.70
CA ARG A 390 0.68 18.64 17.27
C ARG A 390 0.46 17.20 16.81
N TYR A 391 -0.32 17.07 15.74
CA TYR A 391 -0.47 15.82 14.98
C TYR A 391 0.03 16.06 13.55
N LEU A 392 1.28 15.65 13.27
CA LEU A 392 1.99 15.93 12.00
C LEU A 392 2.02 17.43 11.70
N ASP A 393 1.23 17.87 10.70
CA ASP A 393 1.09 19.23 10.20
C ASP A 393 -0.04 20.02 10.89
N ASP A 394 -0.94 19.36 11.61
CA ASP A 394 -2.04 20.00 12.34
C ASP A 394 -1.60 20.34 13.79
N ILE A 395 -1.78 21.58 14.24
CA ILE A 395 -1.46 22.07 15.58
C ILE A 395 -2.72 22.57 16.26
N PHE A 396 -2.88 22.26 17.55
CA PHE A 396 -3.90 22.78 18.43
C PHE A 396 -3.25 23.44 19.66
N GLY A 397 -3.82 24.55 20.14
CA GLY A 397 -3.34 25.14 21.38
C GLY A 397 -4.33 26.03 22.10
N VAL A 398 -3.92 26.41 23.32
CA VAL A 398 -4.63 27.36 24.19
C VAL A 398 -3.76 28.59 24.41
N TRP A 399 -4.30 29.76 24.15
CA TRP A 399 -3.63 31.03 24.21
C TRP A 399 -4.21 31.91 25.34
N PRO A 400 -3.50 32.11 26.45
CA PRO A 400 -4.01 32.87 27.61
C PRO A 400 -3.74 34.38 27.55
N HIS A 401 -3.17 34.89 26.45
CA HIS A 401 -2.76 36.27 26.27
C HIS A 401 -3.65 37.00 25.26
N SER A 402 -3.31 38.26 24.93
CA SER A 402 -4.10 39.06 23.97
C SER A 402 -4.00 38.53 22.53
N LYS A 403 -4.92 38.98 21.67
CA LYS A 403 -4.89 38.68 20.22
C LYS A 403 -3.67 39.31 19.53
N THR A 404 -3.21 40.45 19.99
CA THR A 404 -1.99 41.11 19.50
C THR A 404 -0.76 40.27 19.79
N ASP A 405 -0.62 39.78 21.01
CA ASP A 405 0.47 38.86 21.37
C ASP A 405 0.46 37.57 20.55
N PHE A 406 -0.73 37.07 20.17
CA PHE A 406 -0.82 35.90 19.28
C PHE A 406 -0.35 36.21 17.86
N ALA A 407 -0.69 37.40 17.36
CA ALA A 407 -0.19 37.82 16.04
C ALA A 407 1.34 37.93 16.04
N ASP A 408 1.96 38.50 17.08
CA ASP A 408 3.40 38.57 17.23
C ASP A 408 4.03 37.20 17.35
N PHE A 409 3.43 36.28 18.12
CA PHE A 409 3.84 34.86 18.18
C PHE A 409 3.84 34.22 16.80
N MET A 410 2.77 34.39 16.04
CA MET A 410 2.67 33.81 14.66
C MET A 410 3.69 34.46 13.70
N VAL A 411 4.02 35.73 13.83
CA VAL A 411 5.07 36.41 13.07
C VAL A 411 6.44 35.78 13.39
N ILE A 412 6.76 35.54 14.66
CA ILE A 412 8.02 34.90 15.05
C ILE A 412 8.10 33.47 14.47
N LEU A 413 7.02 32.70 14.58
CA LEU A 413 6.97 31.33 14.04
C LEU A 413 7.19 31.28 12.51
N ASN A 414 6.52 32.17 11.77
CA ASN A 414 6.61 32.20 10.30
C ASN A 414 7.95 32.74 9.79
N ASN A 415 8.61 33.63 10.56
CA ASN A 415 9.91 34.19 10.17
C ASN A 415 11.10 33.37 10.65
N HIS A 416 10.89 32.31 11.43
CA HIS A 416 11.97 31.50 11.96
C HIS A 416 12.69 30.70 10.89
N HIS A 417 11.94 30.17 9.91
CA HIS A 417 12.52 29.40 8.79
C HIS A 417 11.65 29.52 7.54
N GLU A 418 12.25 29.87 6.41
CA GLU A 418 11.56 30.09 5.12
C GLU A 418 10.79 28.87 4.57
N ALA A 419 11.19 27.64 4.97
CA ALA A 419 10.55 26.41 4.56
C ALA A 419 9.26 26.09 5.32
N ILE A 420 8.94 26.83 6.41
CA ILE A 420 7.75 26.60 7.22
C ILE A 420 6.84 27.81 7.13
N SER A 421 5.66 27.59 6.55
CA SER A 421 4.59 28.59 6.48
C SER A 421 3.37 28.08 7.23
N LEU A 422 2.90 28.88 8.19
CA LEU A 422 1.83 28.54 9.10
C LEU A 422 0.60 29.41 8.85
N LYS A 423 -0.56 28.77 8.83
CA LYS A 423 -1.87 29.42 8.78
C LYS A 423 -2.62 29.12 10.05
N SER A 424 -3.00 30.15 10.79
CA SER A 424 -3.66 30.02 12.07
C SER A 424 -5.12 30.45 12.03
N ASP A 425 -5.91 29.82 12.90
CA ASP A 425 -7.28 30.20 13.24
C ASP A 425 -7.37 30.34 14.76
N LEU A 426 -7.57 31.55 15.26
CA LEU A 426 -7.68 31.89 16.69
C LEU A 426 -9.12 32.27 17.02
N GLN A 427 -9.77 31.50 17.87
CA GLN A 427 -11.18 31.67 18.19
C GLN A 427 -11.42 31.76 19.73
N PRO A 428 -12.40 32.56 20.18
CA PRO A 428 -12.79 32.62 21.58
C PRO A 428 -13.73 31.47 21.99
N GLU A 429 -14.36 30.77 21.05
CA GLU A 429 -15.43 29.80 21.34
C GLU A 429 -15.08 28.38 20.94
N SER A 430 -14.75 28.17 19.67
CA SER A 430 -14.46 26.83 19.15
C SER A 430 -13.49 26.82 17.98
N VAL A 431 -12.71 25.73 17.84
CA VAL A 431 -11.85 25.44 16.68
C VAL A 431 -11.96 23.97 16.28
N ASN A 432 -11.68 23.70 15.01
CA ASN A 432 -11.61 22.33 14.52
C ASN A 432 -10.17 21.80 14.58
N PHE A 433 -10.01 20.60 15.13
CA PHE A 433 -8.73 19.89 15.13
C PHE A 433 -8.94 18.40 14.89
N LEU A 434 -8.22 17.82 13.92
CA LEU A 434 -8.40 16.45 13.45
C LEU A 434 -9.85 16.19 12.99
N ASP A 435 -10.57 15.34 13.71
CA ASP A 435 -11.98 15.01 13.51
C ASP A 435 -12.87 15.43 14.68
N THR A 436 -12.39 16.43 15.44
CA THR A 436 -13.10 17.03 16.59
C THR A 436 -13.33 18.52 16.38
N GLU A 437 -14.43 19.01 16.88
CA GLU A 437 -14.62 20.41 17.22
C GLU A 437 -14.39 20.54 18.72
N VAL A 438 -13.41 21.36 19.08
CA VAL A 438 -13.05 21.69 20.46
C VAL A 438 -13.66 23.02 20.80
N PHE A 439 -14.35 23.12 21.95
CA PHE A 439 -15.01 24.34 22.37
C PHE A 439 -14.76 24.62 23.85
N ILE A 440 -14.79 25.93 24.21
CA ILE A 440 -14.70 26.37 25.61
C ILE A 440 -16.04 26.10 26.29
N ARG A 441 -15.99 25.54 27.47
CA ARG A 441 -17.17 25.28 28.30
C ARG A 441 -16.89 25.63 29.77
N GLU A 442 -17.94 25.97 30.46
CA GLU A 442 -17.94 26.11 31.90
C GLU A 442 -18.73 24.96 32.53
N LYS A 443 -18.16 24.30 33.51
CA LYS A 443 -18.79 23.28 34.30
C LYS A 443 -18.41 23.42 35.75
N ASP A 444 -19.41 23.51 36.62
CA ASP A 444 -19.22 23.65 38.07
C ASP A 444 -18.30 24.87 38.44
N GLY A 445 -18.42 25.99 37.70
CA GLY A 445 -17.61 27.19 37.87
C GLY A 445 -16.17 27.09 37.37
N VAL A 446 -15.79 26.01 36.71
CA VAL A 446 -14.45 25.80 36.13
C VAL A 446 -14.53 25.86 34.59
N LEU A 447 -13.72 26.75 34.02
CA LEU A 447 -13.55 26.83 32.58
C LEU A 447 -12.64 25.67 32.10
N GLY A 448 -13.10 24.99 31.10
CA GLY A 448 -12.39 23.85 30.49
C GLY A 448 -12.74 23.68 29.03
N LEU A 449 -12.28 22.56 28.44
CA LEU A 449 -12.51 22.23 27.03
C LEU A 449 -13.50 21.09 26.92
N GLY A 450 -14.47 21.25 26.02
CA GLY A 450 -15.38 20.19 25.56
C GLY A 450 -15.05 19.76 24.15
N THR A 451 -15.45 18.54 23.78
CA THR A 451 -15.24 18.01 22.42
C THR A 451 -16.51 17.41 21.85
N ARG A 452 -16.71 17.59 20.55
CA ARG A 452 -17.73 16.90 19.73
C ARG A 452 -17.16 16.51 18.39
N VAL A 453 -17.81 15.55 17.70
CA VAL A 453 -17.36 15.12 16.38
C VAL A 453 -17.53 16.23 15.35
N TYR A 454 -16.45 16.53 14.64
CA TYR A 454 -16.47 17.39 13.47
C TYR A 454 -16.55 16.58 12.19
N PHE A 455 -17.53 16.86 11.35
CA PHE A 455 -17.64 16.32 10.02
C PHE A 455 -17.17 17.35 8.99
N LYS A 456 -16.08 17.05 8.29
CA LYS A 456 -15.57 17.94 7.24
C LYS A 456 -16.66 18.18 6.18
N PRO A 457 -16.84 19.41 5.66
CA PRO A 457 -17.85 19.70 4.63
C PRO A 457 -17.72 18.85 3.36
N THR A 458 -16.52 18.34 3.11
CA THR A 458 -16.23 17.42 1.98
C THR A 458 -16.56 15.96 2.26
N ASP A 459 -16.88 15.59 3.51
CA ASP A 459 -17.24 14.22 3.85
C ASP A 459 -18.67 13.92 3.37
N THR A 460 -18.81 13.00 2.45
CA THR A 460 -20.11 12.55 1.93
C THR A 460 -20.77 11.50 2.82
N HIS A 461 -20.11 11.05 3.89
CA HIS A 461 -20.50 9.91 4.72
C HIS A 461 -20.81 8.65 3.92
N ALA A 462 -20.24 8.52 2.71
CA ALA A 462 -20.47 7.42 1.79
C ALA A 462 -19.70 6.16 2.23
N LEU A 463 -20.08 5.60 3.37
CA LEU A 463 -19.57 4.32 3.85
C LEU A 463 -19.98 3.17 2.91
N LEU A 464 -19.54 1.96 3.21
CA LEU A 464 -19.79 0.79 2.37
C LEU A 464 -21.27 0.60 2.04
N HIS A 465 -21.59 0.39 0.75
CA HIS A 465 -22.95 0.10 0.30
C HIS A 465 -23.38 -1.31 0.76
N LYS A 466 -24.62 -1.47 1.24
CA LYS A 466 -25.13 -2.72 1.84
C LYS A 466 -25.16 -3.91 0.87
N SER A 467 -25.31 -3.66 -0.42
CA SER A 467 -25.25 -4.72 -1.45
C SER A 467 -23.84 -5.08 -1.92
N SER A 468 -22.78 -4.45 -1.39
CA SER A 468 -21.40 -4.80 -1.73
C SER A 468 -21.08 -6.24 -1.32
N TYR A 469 -20.23 -6.93 -2.05
CA TYR A 469 -19.93 -8.34 -1.81
C TYR A 469 -18.91 -8.54 -0.67
N HIS A 470 -19.41 -8.48 0.59
CA HIS A 470 -18.62 -8.62 1.81
C HIS A 470 -19.21 -9.64 2.79
N PRO A 471 -18.44 -10.17 3.75
CA PRO A 471 -18.95 -10.93 4.87
C PRO A 471 -19.97 -10.11 5.69
N ARG A 472 -21.01 -10.76 6.22
CA ARG A 472 -22.11 -10.08 6.94
C ARG A 472 -21.63 -9.24 8.13
N HIS A 473 -20.61 -9.70 8.86
CA HIS A 473 -20.07 -9.00 10.02
C HIS A 473 -19.39 -7.67 9.66
N THR A 474 -18.92 -7.49 8.42
CA THR A 474 -18.27 -6.25 7.96
C THR A 474 -19.23 -5.06 8.05
N TYR A 475 -20.47 -5.23 7.65
CA TYR A 475 -21.48 -4.15 7.72
C TYR A 475 -21.79 -3.72 9.15
N LYS A 476 -21.92 -4.68 10.06
CA LYS A 476 -22.11 -4.42 11.49
C LYS A 476 -20.90 -3.73 12.10
N GLY A 477 -19.69 -4.21 11.76
CA GLY A 477 -18.42 -3.68 12.25
C GLY A 477 -18.20 -2.22 11.88
N ILE A 478 -18.48 -1.83 10.63
CA ILE A 478 -18.34 -0.45 10.15
C ILE A 478 -19.25 0.51 10.96
N ILE A 479 -20.51 0.16 11.15
CA ILE A 479 -21.46 1.01 11.88
C ILE A 479 -21.09 1.07 13.37
N LYS A 480 -20.80 -0.09 13.97
CA LYS A 480 -20.38 -0.18 15.37
C LYS A 480 -19.15 0.67 15.67
N SER A 481 -18.15 0.66 14.78
CA SER A 481 -16.94 1.46 14.95
C SER A 481 -17.23 2.96 14.92
N GLN A 482 -18.13 3.44 14.04
CA GLN A 482 -18.52 4.86 14.01
C GLN A 482 -19.28 5.28 15.27
N LEU A 483 -20.23 4.47 15.73
CA LEU A 483 -20.98 4.76 16.96
C LEU A 483 -20.09 4.77 18.20
N ILE A 484 -19.11 3.86 18.28
CA ILE A 484 -18.09 3.87 19.35
C ILE A 484 -17.23 5.13 19.24
N ARG A 485 -16.81 5.51 18.04
CA ARG A 485 -16.04 6.74 17.82
C ARG A 485 -16.80 7.97 18.33
N PHE A 486 -18.09 8.11 17.99
CA PHE A 486 -18.89 9.24 18.44
C PHE A 486 -18.96 9.32 19.98
N ARG A 487 -19.17 8.19 20.65
CA ARG A 487 -19.22 8.13 22.13
C ARG A 487 -17.89 8.35 22.81
N ARG A 488 -16.77 8.15 22.11
CA ARG A 488 -15.43 8.42 22.63
C ARG A 488 -14.99 9.87 22.43
N ILE A 489 -15.53 10.54 21.43
CA ILE A 489 -15.19 11.93 21.08
C ILE A 489 -16.16 12.91 21.74
N CYS A 490 -17.47 12.69 21.60
CA CYS A 490 -18.48 13.62 22.14
C CYS A 490 -18.58 13.49 23.65
N GLU A 491 -18.60 14.62 24.34
CA GLU A 491 -18.84 14.66 25.77
C GLU A 491 -20.35 14.60 26.11
N ALA A 492 -21.17 15.36 25.38
CA ALA A 492 -22.61 15.42 25.61
C ALA A 492 -23.37 14.32 24.81
N GLU A 493 -24.35 13.69 25.44
CA GLU A 493 -25.20 12.69 24.77
C GLU A 493 -26.00 13.30 23.59
N ALA A 494 -26.34 14.59 23.66
CA ALA A 494 -27.00 15.32 22.56
C ALA A 494 -26.15 15.33 21.28
N ASP A 495 -24.83 15.53 21.41
CA ASP A 495 -23.87 15.53 20.30
C ASP A 495 -23.70 14.12 19.72
N VAL A 496 -23.66 13.09 20.58
CA VAL A 496 -23.67 11.67 20.13
C VAL A 496 -24.93 11.36 19.31
N GLN A 497 -26.10 11.83 19.77
CA GLN A 497 -27.37 11.63 19.06
C GLN A 497 -27.39 12.40 17.72
N SER A 498 -26.85 13.60 17.68
CA SER A 498 -26.73 14.39 16.44
C SER A 498 -25.84 13.69 15.41
N ALA A 499 -24.64 13.28 15.81
CA ALA A 499 -23.72 12.54 14.95
C ALA A 499 -24.33 11.20 14.48
N THR A 500 -25.05 10.50 15.37
CA THR A 500 -25.74 9.26 15.02
C THR A 500 -26.86 9.49 13.99
N ARG A 501 -27.62 10.59 14.10
CA ARG A 501 -28.65 10.97 13.11
C ARG A 501 -28.03 11.21 11.73
N THR A 502 -26.95 11.98 11.67
CA THR A 502 -26.19 12.25 10.42
C THR A 502 -25.73 10.94 9.78
N LEU A 503 -25.10 10.05 10.53
CA LEU A 503 -24.67 8.74 10.04
C LEU A 503 -25.86 7.91 9.51
N PHE A 504 -26.98 7.85 10.22
CA PHE A 504 -28.14 7.05 9.82
C PHE A 504 -28.82 7.62 8.58
N GLN A 505 -28.89 8.94 8.45
CA GLN A 505 -29.40 9.60 7.24
C GLN A 505 -28.56 9.23 6.00
N ALA A 506 -27.23 9.22 6.13
CA ALA A 506 -26.33 8.83 5.05
C ALA A 506 -26.37 7.33 4.71
N LEU A 507 -26.66 6.45 5.67
CA LEU A 507 -26.68 5.01 5.45
C LEU A 507 -27.99 4.48 4.85
N LYS A 508 -29.12 5.16 5.08
CA LYS A 508 -30.43 4.73 4.53
C LYS A 508 -30.42 4.57 3.01
N PRO A 509 -30.01 5.56 2.22
CA PRO A 509 -29.96 5.44 0.74
C PRO A 509 -28.96 4.39 0.28
N ARG A 510 -28.03 3.97 1.15
CA ARG A 510 -27.04 2.91 0.88
C ARG A 510 -27.55 1.50 1.25
N GLY A 511 -28.87 1.34 1.49
CA GLY A 511 -29.54 0.05 1.69
C GLY A 511 -29.54 -0.49 3.12
N TYR A 512 -29.24 0.32 4.14
CA TYR A 512 -29.31 -0.10 5.54
C TYR A 512 -30.71 0.15 6.13
N SER A 513 -31.33 -0.91 6.66
CA SER A 513 -32.65 -0.80 7.30
C SER A 513 -32.58 -0.08 8.66
N ARG A 514 -33.66 0.63 9.02
CA ARG A 514 -33.78 1.32 10.31
C ARG A 514 -33.64 0.36 11.49
N THR A 515 -34.23 -0.82 11.40
CA THR A 515 -34.15 -1.84 12.43
C THR A 515 -32.73 -2.30 12.67
N PHE A 516 -31.96 -2.58 11.60
CA PHE A 516 -30.57 -2.99 11.70
C PHE A 516 -29.70 -1.90 12.35
N LEU A 517 -29.86 -0.63 11.93
CA LEU A 517 -29.11 0.50 12.49
C LEU A 517 -29.43 0.73 13.98
N ARG A 518 -30.72 0.68 14.36
CA ARG A 518 -31.16 0.83 15.76
C ARG A 518 -30.66 -0.31 16.63
N GLY A 519 -30.69 -1.56 16.14
CA GLY A 519 -30.18 -2.71 16.87
C GLY A 519 -28.68 -2.56 17.23
N ILE A 520 -27.84 -2.12 16.28
CA ILE A 520 -26.42 -1.88 16.55
C ILE A 520 -26.22 -0.71 17.54
N ASN A 521 -27.00 0.37 17.40
CA ASN A 521 -26.91 1.49 18.33
C ASN A 521 -27.29 1.09 19.76
N LYS A 522 -28.33 0.26 19.93
CA LYS A 522 -28.72 -0.30 21.24
C LYS A 522 -27.59 -1.12 21.84
N GLU A 523 -26.99 -2.04 21.08
CA GLU A 523 -25.83 -2.85 21.51
C GLU A 523 -24.65 -1.99 21.97
N VAL A 524 -24.35 -0.92 21.23
CA VAL A 524 -23.25 0.00 21.61
C VAL A 524 -23.62 0.76 22.89
N LYS A 525 -24.83 1.28 23.02
CA LYS A 525 -25.31 1.96 24.25
C LYS A 525 -25.15 1.07 25.46
N GLU A 526 -25.65 -0.18 25.39
CA GLU A 526 -25.56 -1.16 26.46
C GLU A 526 -24.09 -1.50 26.81
N SER A 527 -23.22 -1.57 25.82
CA SER A 527 -21.78 -1.80 26.04
C SER A 527 -21.14 -0.67 26.85
N PHE A 528 -21.47 0.59 26.53
CA PHE A 528 -20.96 1.75 27.27
C PHE A 528 -21.56 1.84 28.69
N ALA A 529 -22.84 1.51 28.87
CA ALA A 529 -23.50 1.48 30.19
C ALA A 529 -22.86 0.43 31.11
N ARG A 530 -22.31 -0.66 30.56
CA ARG A 530 -21.57 -1.70 31.31
C ARG A 530 -20.07 -1.40 31.52
N GLY A 531 -19.63 -0.16 31.30
CA GLY A 531 -18.24 0.22 31.46
C GLY A 531 -17.37 -0.24 30.27
N PHE A 532 -17.73 0.23 29.06
CA PHE A 532 -16.90 -0.01 27.87
C PHE A 532 -15.44 0.42 28.11
N ALA A 533 -14.55 -0.55 28.28
CA ALA A 533 -13.13 -0.35 28.10
C ALA A 533 -12.74 -0.74 26.68
N PRO A 534 -11.99 0.09 25.94
CA PRO A 534 -11.34 -0.38 24.72
C PRO A 534 -10.54 -1.63 25.12
N ALA A 535 -10.80 -2.75 24.44
CA ALA A 535 -10.04 -3.95 24.73
C ALA A 535 -8.55 -3.61 24.55
N ILE A 536 -7.80 -3.53 25.66
CA ILE A 536 -6.37 -3.69 25.62
C ILE A 536 -6.21 -5.02 24.91
N ARG A 537 -5.44 -5.05 23.82
CA ARG A 537 -5.09 -6.30 23.13
C ARG A 537 -4.16 -7.07 24.07
N GLU A 538 -4.71 -7.58 25.16
CA GLU A 538 -4.13 -8.74 25.79
C GLU A 538 -4.14 -9.86 24.75
N ASP A 539 -3.13 -10.67 24.75
CA ASP A 539 -2.83 -11.75 23.81
C ASP A 539 -3.93 -12.83 23.69
N ARG A 540 -5.20 -12.39 23.46
CA ARG A 540 -6.36 -13.27 23.23
C ARG A 540 -6.26 -14.10 21.96
N ASN A 541 -5.18 -13.91 21.18
CA ASN A 541 -4.98 -14.60 19.89
C ASN A 541 -4.03 -15.80 20.00
N GLN A 542 -3.53 -16.15 21.18
CA GLN A 542 -2.51 -17.18 21.33
C GLN A 542 -2.97 -18.56 20.81
N ASN A 543 -4.26 -18.87 20.94
CA ASN A 543 -4.81 -20.18 20.59
C ASN A 543 -5.70 -20.14 19.33
N LEU A 544 -5.48 -19.18 18.42
CA LEU A 544 -6.29 -19.06 17.19
C LEU A 544 -5.48 -19.47 15.96
N ILE A 545 -6.02 -20.42 15.20
CA ILE A 545 -5.48 -20.83 13.90
C ILE A 545 -6.35 -20.22 12.79
N PRO A 546 -5.88 -19.16 12.09
CA PRO A 546 -6.67 -18.56 11.02
C PRO A 546 -6.56 -19.37 9.72
N LEU A 547 -7.71 -19.77 9.18
CA LEU A 547 -7.85 -20.18 7.79
C LEU A 547 -8.18 -18.95 6.95
N ILE A 548 -7.18 -18.45 6.23
CA ILE A 548 -7.25 -17.19 5.48
C ILE A 548 -7.62 -17.49 4.03
N THR A 549 -8.86 -17.18 3.63
CA THR A 549 -9.35 -17.42 2.25
C THR A 549 -9.94 -16.15 1.64
N THR A 550 -10.10 -16.09 0.32
CA THR A 550 -10.88 -15.02 -0.30
C THR A 550 -12.37 -15.29 -0.09
N PHE A 551 -13.14 -14.27 0.32
CA PHE A 551 -14.57 -14.43 0.62
C PHE A 551 -15.38 -14.87 -0.60
N THR A 552 -15.96 -16.07 -0.53
CA THR A 552 -16.88 -16.66 -1.52
C THR A 552 -17.83 -17.65 -0.81
N PRO A 553 -18.98 -18.03 -1.39
CA PRO A 553 -19.80 -19.09 -0.81
C PRO A 553 -19.03 -20.39 -0.61
N SER A 554 -18.18 -20.78 -1.58
CA SER A 554 -17.32 -21.96 -1.49
C SER A 554 -16.33 -21.88 -0.34
N SER A 555 -15.71 -20.71 -0.10
CA SER A 555 -14.78 -20.54 1.03
C SER A 555 -15.49 -20.60 2.37
N VAL A 556 -16.75 -20.12 2.46
CA VAL A 556 -17.57 -20.23 3.67
C VAL A 556 -17.92 -21.69 3.95
N SER A 557 -18.34 -22.46 2.92
CA SER A 557 -18.65 -23.88 3.04
C SER A 557 -17.41 -24.68 3.46
N LEU A 558 -16.28 -24.45 2.78
CA LEU A 558 -15.00 -25.10 3.11
C LEU A 558 -14.56 -24.81 4.55
N ASN A 559 -14.66 -23.57 5.00
CA ASN A 559 -14.33 -23.19 6.39
C ASN A 559 -15.22 -23.93 7.42
N SER A 560 -16.48 -24.21 7.09
CA SER A 560 -17.36 -24.99 7.97
C SER A 560 -16.90 -26.44 8.06
N SER A 561 -16.59 -27.09 6.94
CA SER A 561 -16.09 -28.47 6.91
C SER A 561 -14.77 -28.60 7.68
N ILE A 562 -13.81 -27.70 7.42
CA ILE A 562 -12.50 -27.70 8.09
C ILE A 562 -12.63 -27.51 9.59
N LYS A 563 -13.56 -26.69 10.08
CA LYS A 563 -13.79 -26.56 11.54
C LYS A 563 -14.30 -27.83 12.15
N THR A 564 -15.17 -28.56 11.45
CA THR A 564 -15.70 -29.85 11.92
C THR A 564 -14.57 -30.89 11.94
N ASN A 565 -13.77 -30.98 10.88
CA ASN A 565 -12.62 -31.90 10.83
C ASN A 565 -11.59 -31.58 11.92
N PHE A 566 -11.28 -30.30 12.13
CA PHE A 566 -10.36 -29.88 13.20
C PHE A 566 -10.85 -30.25 14.60
N GLY A 567 -12.18 -30.18 14.85
CA GLY A 567 -12.75 -30.60 16.13
C GLY A 567 -12.46 -32.07 16.45
N ARG A 568 -12.48 -32.95 15.43
CA ARG A 568 -12.10 -34.37 15.60
C ARG A 568 -10.59 -34.54 15.85
N LEU A 569 -9.75 -33.75 15.20
CA LEU A 569 -8.30 -33.77 15.43
C LEU A 569 -7.94 -33.35 16.86
N GLN A 570 -8.66 -32.40 17.45
CA GLN A 570 -8.42 -31.93 18.80
C GLN A 570 -8.54 -33.04 19.86
N GLU A 571 -9.40 -34.03 19.61
CA GLU A 571 -9.58 -35.19 20.50
C GLU A 571 -8.37 -36.14 20.49
N SER A 572 -7.59 -36.13 19.40
CA SER A 572 -6.50 -37.07 19.15
C SER A 572 -5.08 -36.49 19.31
N VAL A 573 -4.94 -35.15 19.25
CA VAL A 573 -3.64 -34.45 19.28
C VAL A 573 -3.59 -33.45 20.43
N GLU A 574 -2.91 -33.83 21.51
CA GLU A 574 -2.81 -33.04 22.76
C GLU A 574 -2.34 -31.60 22.52
N GLN A 575 -1.35 -31.40 21.65
CA GLN A 575 -0.76 -30.09 21.34
C GLN A 575 -1.75 -29.11 20.69
N LEU A 576 -2.89 -29.60 20.16
CA LEU A 576 -3.88 -28.79 19.44
C LEU A 576 -5.20 -28.61 20.23
N GLN A 577 -5.34 -29.20 21.42
CA GLN A 577 -6.60 -29.18 22.20
C GLN A 577 -7.08 -27.78 22.54
N ASP A 578 -6.18 -26.85 22.87
CA ASP A 578 -6.51 -25.49 23.26
C ASP A 578 -6.75 -24.55 22.06
N PHE A 579 -6.49 -25.02 20.85
CA PHE A 579 -6.59 -24.17 19.67
C PHE A 579 -7.99 -24.11 19.06
N ARG A 580 -8.30 -23.01 18.38
CA ARG A 580 -9.57 -22.82 17.64
C ARG A 580 -9.30 -22.34 16.23
N VAL A 581 -9.91 -22.98 15.24
CA VAL A 581 -9.86 -22.53 13.87
C VAL A 581 -10.83 -21.37 13.65
N ILE A 582 -10.34 -20.26 13.15
CA ILE A 582 -11.13 -19.10 12.77
C ILE A 582 -11.10 -18.86 11.27
N ALA A 583 -12.26 -18.52 10.70
CA ALA A 583 -12.32 -18.07 9.31
C ALA A 583 -11.87 -16.61 9.22
N ALA A 584 -10.85 -16.34 8.41
CA ALA A 584 -10.41 -15.01 8.06
C ALA A 584 -10.57 -14.80 6.55
N PHE A 585 -11.19 -13.69 6.14
CA PHE A 585 -11.49 -13.46 4.74
C PHE A 585 -10.72 -12.28 4.16
N ARG A 586 -9.97 -12.55 3.08
CA ARG A 586 -9.46 -11.50 2.20
C ARG A 586 -10.60 -10.91 1.38
N LYS A 587 -10.55 -9.59 1.16
CA LYS A 587 -11.50 -8.90 0.27
C LYS A 587 -11.31 -9.34 -1.18
N ASN A 588 -12.40 -9.35 -1.94
CA ASN A 588 -12.35 -9.41 -3.40
C ASN A 588 -11.96 -8.04 -4.00
N LYS A 589 -11.68 -8.00 -5.30
CA LYS A 589 -11.38 -6.74 -6.01
C LYS A 589 -12.58 -5.80 -5.98
N ASN A 590 -12.38 -4.57 -5.50
CA ASN A 590 -13.39 -3.52 -5.48
C ASN A 590 -13.31 -2.61 -6.72
N LEU A 591 -14.21 -1.64 -6.82
CA LEU A 591 -14.21 -0.68 -7.94
C LEU A 591 -12.93 0.15 -8.00
N LYS A 592 -12.32 0.48 -6.83
CA LYS A 592 -11.02 1.17 -6.80
C LYS A 592 -9.94 0.34 -7.48
N ASP A 593 -9.88 -0.95 -7.18
CA ASP A 593 -8.88 -1.87 -7.74
C ASP A 593 -9.05 -2.04 -9.28
N VAL A 594 -10.25 -1.75 -9.83
CA VAL A 594 -10.57 -1.90 -11.24
C VAL A 594 -10.45 -0.58 -12.02
N LEU A 595 -10.90 0.54 -11.43
CA LEU A 595 -11.06 1.82 -12.12
C LEU A 595 -9.92 2.82 -11.83
N VAL A 596 -9.34 2.78 -10.63
CA VAL A 596 -8.31 3.73 -10.21
C VAL A 596 -6.93 3.16 -10.52
N GLN A 597 -6.27 3.73 -11.50
CA GLN A 597 -4.93 3.30 -11.92
C GLN A 597 -3.86 4.28 -11.40
N ALA A 598 -2.77 3.76 -10.85
CA ALA A 598 -1.62 4.57 -10.43
C ALA A 598 -0.82 5.08 -11.64
N SER A 599 -0.76 4.32 -12.73
CA SER A 599 -0.16 4.74 -13.99
C SER A 599 -1.25 4.98 -15.04
N LEU A 600 -1.09 6.03 -15.80
CA LEU A 600 -1.90 6.23 -17.01
C LEU A 600 -1.61 5.07 -17.98
N PRO A 601 -2.63 4.46 -18.63
CA PRO A 601 -2.36 3.45 -19.63
C PRO A 601 -1.49 4.09 -20.71
N ALA A 602 -0.29 3.56 -20.89
CA ALA A 602 0.58 3.98 -21.97
C ALA A 602 -0.19 3.90 -23.28
N HIS A 603 0.00 4.86 -24.21
CA HIS A 603 -0.22 4.59 -25.61
C HIS A 603 0.53 3.27 -25.87
N ARG A 604 -0.19 2.20 -26.24
CA ARG A 604 0.44 0.88 -26.45
C ARG A 604 1.71 1.13 -27.26
N PRO A 605 2.91 0.87 -26.74
CA PRO A 605 4.04 0.71 -27.62
C PRO A 605 3.63 -0.37 -28.62
N LYS A 606 3.96 -0.17 -29.91
CA LYS A 606 3.78 -1.21 -30.94
C LYS A 606 4.24 -2.51 -30.29
N ARG A 607 3.39 -3.55 -30.29
CA ARG A 607 3.75 -4.86 -29.74
C ARG A 607 5.13 -5.20 -30.31
N ASP A 608 6.10 -5.37 -29.42
CA ASP A 608 7.43 -5.80 -29.88
C ASP A 608 7.23 -7.10 -30.67
N PRO A 609 7.57 -7.14 -31.95
CA PRO A 609 7.38 -8.33 -32.77
C PRO A 609 8.08 -9.58 -32.19
N LEU A 610 9.03 -9.37 -31.28
CA LEU A 610 9.79 -10.43 -30.61
C LEU A 610 9.15 -10.91 -29.30
N ALA A 611 8.14 -10.20 -28.77
CA ALA A 611 7.49 -10.58 -27.52
C ALA A 611 6.89 -12.02 -27.54
N PRO A 612 6.34 -12.55 -28.64
CA PRO A 612 5.82 -13.92 -28.69
C PRO A 612 6.89 -15.01 -28.49
N TYR A 613 8.16 -14.69 -28.74
CA TYR A 613 9.30 -15.59 -28.57
C TYR A 613 9.86 -15.62 -27.15
N PHE A 614 9.46 -14.70 -26.29
CA PHE A 614 10.04 -14.56 -24.94
C PHE A 614 9.13 -15.14 -23.86
N LYS A 615 9.74 -15.90 -22.93
CA LYS A 615 9.06 -16.45 -21.73
C LYS A 615 9.92 -16.28 -20.50
N THR A 616 9.32 -15.82 -19.41
CA THR A 616 9.96 -15.80 -18.08
C THR A 616 9.80 -17.17 -17.43
N LEU A 617 10.90 -17.70 -16.86
CA LEU A 617 10.93 -19.00 -16.18
C LEU A 617 11.30 -18.79 -14.71
N ARG A 618 10.72 -19.59 -13.82
CA ARG A 618 11.17 -19.78 -12.44
C ARG A 618 11.97 -21.09 -12.27
N TYR A 619 11.71 -22.06 -13.12
CA TYR A 619 12.46 -23.31 -13.23
C TYR A 619 12.66 -23.64 -14.70
N ILE A 620 13.81 -24.23 -14.99
CA ILE A 620 14.10 -24.82 -16.29
C ILE A 620 14.27 -26.33 -16.08
N THR A 621 13.57 -27.11 -16.88
CA THR A 621 13.64 -28.58 -16.85
C THR A 621 13.93 -29.08 -18.26
N ASN A 622 14.91 -29.97 -18.42
CA ASN A 622 15.13 -30.69 -19.64
C ASN A 622 14.34 -32.00 -19.55
N PRO A 623 13.21 -32.14 -20.27
CA PRO A 623 12.36 -33.33 -20.16
C PRO A 623 13.00 -34.60 -20.71
N HIS A 624 14.06 -34.48 -21.55
CA HIS A 624 14.78 -35.62 -22.10
C HIS A 624 15.81 -36.23 -21.12
N THR A 625 16.18 -35.49 -20.08
CA THR A 625 17.13 -35.95 -19.05
C THR A 625 16.56 -35.90 -17.66
N ASN A 626 15.34 -35.37 -17.47
CA ASN A 626 14.69 -35.09 -16.19
C ASN A 626 15.49 -34.17 -15.24
N LEU A 627 16.53 -33.51 -15.73
CA LEU A 627 17.32 -32.58 -14.94
C LEU A 627 16.61 -31.22 -14.86
N SER A 628 16.50 -30.69 -13.65
CA SER A 628 15.83 -29.42 -13.36
C SER A 628 16.73 -28.47 -12.58
N SER A 629 16.51 -27.17 -12.77
CA SER A 629 17.22 -26.15 -12.03
C SER A 629 16.37 -24.88 -11.83
N PRO A 630 16.43 -24.25 -10.64
CA PRO A 630 15.79 -22.95 -10.43
C PRO A 630 16.46 -21.87 -11.26
N VAL A 631 15.65 -20.91 -11.71
CA VAL A 631 16.07 -19.70 -12.42
C VAL A 631 15.78 -18.52 -11.53
N TRP A 632 16.83 -17.83 -11.10
CA TRP A 632 16.75 -16.70 -10.19
C TRP A 632 16.82 -15.38 -10.97
N GLY A 633 15.88 -14.47 -10.66
CA GLY A 633 15.80 -13.14 -11.26
C GLY A 633 14.75 -13.04 -12.38
N ASP A 634 14.32 -11.80 -12.62
CA ASP A 634 13.40 -11.47 -13.72
C ASP A 634 14.19 -10.95 -14.91
N TYR A 635 13.93 -11.53 -16.07
CA TYR A 635 14.59 -11.22 -17.33
C TYR A 635 13.59 -10.59 -18.30
N SER A 636 14.10 -9.77 -19.22
CA SER A 636 13.36 -9.20 -20.33
C SER A 636 14.19 -9.30 -21.63
N LEU A 637 13.58 -8.98 -22.74
CA LEU A 637 14.28 -8.88 -24.02
C LEU A 637 15.39 -7.81 -24.02
N ASP A 638 15.36 -6.85 -23.09
CA ASP A 638 16.39 -5.83 -22.93
C ASP A 638 17.52 -6.22 -21.98
N SER A 639 17.41 -7.34 -21.27
CA SER A 639 18.45 -7.86 -20.37
C SER A 639 19.73 -8.14 -21.11
N LYS A 640 20.87 -7.74 -20.51
CA LYS A 640 22.23 -7.84 -21.08
C LYS A 640 23.12 -8.70 -20.19
N ASN A 641 24.26 -9.14 -20.74
CA ASN A 641 25.31 -9.85 -20.02
C ASN A 641 24.78 -11.07 -19.25
N LEU A 642 24.17 -12.00 -19.97
CA LEU A 642 23.40 -13.13 -19.40
C LEU A 642 23.65 -14.44 -20.14
N ILE A 643 23.31 -15.53 -19.44
CA ILE A 643 23.06 -16.85 -20.00
C ILE A 643 21.56 -16.96 -20.32
N TYR A 644 21.22 -17.52 -21.46
CA TYR A 644 19.85 -17.72 -21.90
C TYR A 644 19.64 -19.15 -22.41
N GLY A 645 18.39 -19.60 -22.35
CA GLY A 645 17.97 -20.84 -22.97
C GLY A 645 17.01 -20.59 -24.13
N ILE A 646 17.13 -21.37 -25.19
CA ILE A 646 16.15 -21.47 -26.29
C ILE A 646 15.52 -22.84 -26.19
N GLN A 647 14.19 -22.92 -26.13
CA GLN A 647 13.41 -24.15 -26.13
C GLN A 647 12.60 -24.27 -27.42
N CYS A 648 12.55 -25.44 -27.98
CA CYS A 648 11.58 -25.80 -29.00
C CYS A 648 10.24 -26.13 -28.34
N LYS A 649 9.15 -25.50 -28.76
CA LYS A 649 7.80 -25.77 -28.21
C LYS A 649 7.24 -27.13 -28.66
N VAL A 650 7.79 -27.75 -29.73
CA VAL A 650 7.35 -29.03 -30.29
C VAL A 650 7.99 -30.19 -29.55
N CYS A 651 9.32 -30.30 -29.55
CA CYS A 651 10.05 -31.40 -28.95
C CYS A 651 10.62 -31.12 -27.55
N LEU A 652 10.47 -29.90 -27.06
CA LEU A 652 10.91 -29.40 -25.74
C LEU A 652 12.44 -29.43 -25.50
N MET A 653 13.25 -29.72 -26.53
CA MET A 653 14.72 -29.65 -26.43
C MET A 653 15.22 -28.24 -26.14
N TRP A 654 16.33 -28.16 -25.40
CA TRP A 654 16.96 -26.91 -24.99
C TRP A 654 18.31 -26.68 -25.68
N TYR A 655 18.54 -25.43 -26.07
CA TYR A 655 19.83 -24.86 -26.37
C TYR A 655 20.19 -23.83 -25.30
N ILE A 656 21.41 -23.85 -24.77
CA ILE A 656 21.94 -22.86 -23.83
C ILE A 656 22.98 -22.02 -24.55
N GLY A 657 22.92 -20.71 -24.36
CA GLY A 657 23.86 -19.77 -24.94
C GLY A 657 24.13 -18.58 -24.04
N GLN A 658 25.12 -17.76 -24.40
CA GLN A 658 25.47 -16.54 -23.69
C GLN A 658 25.41 -15.31 -24.59
N THR A 659 25.20 -14.15 -23.97
CA THR A 659 25.29 -12.86 -24.69
C THR A 659 25.74 -11.72 -23.79
N LYS A 660 26.60 -10.82 -24.33
CA LYS A 660 26.92 -9.52 -23.73
C LYS A 660 25.84 -8.50 -24.08
N ASN A 661 25.26 -8.62 -25.26
CA ASN A 661 24.28 -7.69 -25.83
C ASN A 661 22.87 -7.95 -25.28
N PRO A 662 21.90 -7.00 -25.49
CA PRO A 662 20.51 -7.24 -25.16
C PRO A 662 19.98 -8.56 -25.75
N LEU A 663 19.19 -9.29 -24.98
CA LEU A 663 18.63 -10.58 -25.40
C LEU A 663 17.83 -10.48 -26.71
N LYS A 664 17.11 -9.37 -26.92
CA LYS A 664 16.42 -9.06 -28.17
C LYS A 664 17.34 -9.02 -29.39
N GLN A 665 18.55 -8.50 -29.23
CA GLN A 665 19.53 -8.46 -30.33
C GLN A 665 20.03 -9.87 -30.64
N ARG A 666 20.27 -10.68 -29.62
CA ARG A 666 20.69 -12.06 -29.78
C ARG A 666 19.57 -12.92 -30.39
N LEU A 667 18.32 -12.73 -29.97
CA LEU A 667 17.17 -13.38 -30.60
C LEU A 667 17.02 -13.03 -32.09
N LYS A 668 17.19 -11.76 -32.46
CA LYS A 668 17.20 -11.36 -33.88
C LYS A 668 18.28 -12.07 -34.69
N GLN A 669 19.47 -12.25 -34.12
CA GLN A 669 20.56 -13.00 -34.76
C GLN A 669 20.19 -14.47 -34.98
N HIS A 670 19.60 -15.14 -33.96
CA HIS A 670 19.14 -16.51 -34.12
C HIS A 670 18.05 -16.63 -35.19
N LEU A 671 17.02 -15.77 -35.16
CA LEU A 671 15.95 -15.76 -36.16
C LEU A 671 16.48 -15.48 -37.57
N TYR A 672 17.49 -14.62 -37.70
CA TYR A 672 18.15 -14.38 -38.98
C TYR A 672 18.89 -15.63 -39.48
N CYS A 673 19.70 -16.29 -38.63
CA CYS A 673 20.44 -17.48 -38.99
C CYS A 673 19.51 -18.66 -39.32
N ILE A 674 18.35 -18.80 -38.68
CA ILE A 674 17.35 -19.80 -39.00
C ILE A 674 16.76 -19.56 -40.41
N ARG A 675 16.50 -18.32 -40.80
CA ARG A 675 15.93 -17.94 -42.08
C ARG A 675 16.95 -17.95 -43.25
N HIS A 676 18.24 -17.78 -42.94
CA HIS A 676 19.34 -17.68 -43.90
C HIS A 676 20.47 -18.67 -43.52
N PRO A 677 20.33 -19.95 -43.84
CA PRO A 677 21.31 -20.95 -43.42
C PRO A 677 22.61 -20.80 -44.19
N HIS A 678 23.63 -20.24 -43.55
CA HIS A 678 25.00 -20.16 -44.11
C HIS A 678 26.00 -21.10 -43.42
N ARG A 679 25.56 -21.85 -42.37
CA ARG A 679 26.38 -22.80 -41.61
C ARG A 679 25.45 -23.88 -41.04
N ASN A 680 25.73 -25.15 -41.28
CA ASN A 680 25.10 -26.28 -40.61
C ASN A 680 25.39 -26.19 -39.11
N ARG A 681 24.36 -25.90 -38.33
CA ARG A 681 24.38 -25.95 -36.87
C ARG A 681 23.09 -26.60 -36.39
N ILE A 682 23.22 -27.55 -35.49
CA ILE A 682 22.11 -28.34 -34.94
C ILE A 682 20.91 -27.46 -34.55
N LEU A 683 21.16 -26.34 -33.88
CA LEU A 683 20.11 -25.41 -33.48
C LEU A 683 19.33 -24.83 -34.67
N TYR A 684 20.01 -24.44 -35.75
CA TYR A 684 19.34 -23.76 -36.88
C TYR A 684 18.61 -24.75 -37.76
N ASP A 685 19.22 -25.91 -38.03
CA ASP A 685 18.61 -27.00 -38.78
C ASP A 685 17.37 -27.53 -38.09
N HIS A 686 17.42 -27.62 -36.75
CA HIS A 686 16.30 -28.01 -35.91
C HIS A 686 15.09 -27.07 -36.09
N PHE A 687 15.29 -25.74 -36.02
CA PHE A 687 14.20 -24.78 -36.19
C PHE A 687 13.80 -24.51 -37.64
N GLN A 688 14.57 -24.94 -38.60
CA GLN A 688 14.11 -25.04 -39.99
C GLN A 688 13.10 -26.17 -40.16
N ALA A 689 13.33 -27.33 -39.53
CA ALA A 689 12.41 -28.44 -39.55
C ALA A 689 11.15 -28.20 -38.71
N HIS A 690 11.29 -27.57 -37.53
CA HIS A 690 10.18 -27.41 -36.58
C HIS A 690 9.46 -26.06 -36.69
N GLY A 691 9.92 -25.12 -37.53
CA GLY A 691 9.40 -23.76 -37.66
C GLY A 691 9.95 -22.79 -36.58
N HIS A 692 10.36 -21.59 -37.04
CA HIS A 692 10.91 -20.58 -36.16
C HIS A 692 9.91 -20.00 -35.13
N GLU A 693 8.61 -20.10 -35.41
CA GLU A 693 7.50 -19.68 -34.51
C GLU A 693 7.42 -20.55 -33.25
N ASN A 694 8.01 -21.76 -33.31
CA ASN A 694 8.11 -22.67 -32.18
C ASN A 694 9.34 -22.43 -31.30
N LEU A 695 10.16 -21.43 -31.62
CA LEU A 695 11.26 -20.98 -30.78
C LEU A 695 10.74 -20.17 -29.57
N GLN A 696 11.24 -20.52 -28.40
CA GLN A 696 10.97 -19.78 -27.16
C GLN A 696 12.30 -19.48 -26.44
N ILE A 697 12.61 -18.22 -26.16
CA ILE A 697 13.84 -17.78 -25.49
C ILE A 697 13.54 -17.29 -24.07
N SER A 698 14.45 -17.62 -23.14
CA SER A 698 14.34 -17.24 -21.71
C SER A 698 15.70 -16.86 -21.14
N GLY A 699 15.76 -15.89 -20.23
CA GLY A 699 16.97 -15.62 -19.44
C GLY A 699 17.11 -16.65 -18.32
N LEU A 700 18.34 -17.06 -18.00
CA LEU A 700 18.64 -18.06 -16.97
C LEU A 700 19.50 -17.51 -15.83
N GLU A 701 20.54 -16.74 -16.16
CA GLU A 701 21.44 -16.13 -15.17
C GLU A 701 22.09 -14.88 -15.77
N LYS A 702 22.17 -13.77 -15.01
CA LYS A 702 22.81 -12.54 -15.46
C LYS A 702 23.87 -12.07 -14.45
N GLY A 703 24.85 -11.31 -14.93
CA GLY A 703 25.81 -10.64 -14.06
C GLY A 703 26.07 -9.21 -14.50
N THR A 704 26.38 -8.35 -13.55
CA THR A 704 26.59 -6.92 -13.80
C THR A 704 27.82 -6.68 -14.70
N ASN A 705 28.94 -7.35 -14.44
CA ASN A 705 30.22 -7.11 -15.12
C ASN A 705 30.94 -8.42 -15.49
N TRP A 706 30.25 -9.43 -16.02
CA TRP A 706 30.94 -10.65 -16.43
C TRP A 706 31.83 -10.43 -17.65
N SER A 707 33.11 -10.85 -17.52
CA SER A 707 34.01 -10.98 -18.67
C SER A 707 33.52 -12.07 -19.63
N LEU A 708 34.04 -12.09 -20.87
CA LEU A 708 33.74 -13.18 -21.82
C LEU A 708 34.09 -14.54 -21.21
N ARG A 709 35.26 -14.68 -20.58
CA ARG A 709 35.68 -15.93 -19.91
C ARG A 709 34.70 -16.41 -18.86
N LYS A 710 34.15 -15.48 -18.06
CA LYS A 710 33.15 -15.81 -17.05
C LYS A 710 31.81 -16.26 -17.66
N ARG A 711 31.35 -15.60 -18.76
CA ARG A 711 30.13 -16.01 -19.46
C ARG A 711 30.25 -17.39 -20.10
N LEU A 712 31.39 -17.66 -20.79
CA LEU A 712 31.64 -18.98 -21.37
C LEU A 712 31.70 -20.08 -20.32
N TRP A 713 32.30 -19.81 -19.15
CA TRP A 713 32.32 -20.73 -18.04
C TRP A 713 30.90 -21.02 -17.52
N LYS A 714 30.08 -19.97 -17.34
CA LYS A 714 28.68 -20.10 -16.91
C LYS A 714 27.83 -20.85 -17.95
N GLU A 715 28.00 -20.57 -19.22
CA GLU A 715 27.35 -21.30 -20.33
C GLU A 715 27.64 -22.80 -20.24
N ARG A 716 28.91 -23.19 -20.13
CA ARG A 716 29.32 -24.58 -19.95
C ARG A 716 28.71 -25.24 -18.71
N MET A 717 28.67 -24.52 -17.60
CA MET A 717 28.01 -25.00 -16.38
C MET A 717 26.54 -25.30 -16.60
N TRP A 718 25.81 -24.40 -17.25
CA TRP A 718 24.40 -24.58 -17.53
C TRP A 718 24.14 -25.73 -18.53
N ILE A 719 24.97 -25.88 -19.57
CA ILE A 719 24.89 -27.00 -20.51
C ILE A 719 25.06 -28.34 -19.77
N LYS A 720 26.07 -28.43 -18.89
CA LYS A 720 26.32 -29.64 -18.08
C LYS A 720 25.18 -29.91 -17.11
N LYS A 721 24.72 -28.88 -16.39
CA LYS A 721 23.69 -28.98 -15.35
C LYS A 721 22.35 -29.51 -15.87
N LEU A 722 22.01 -29.21 -17.11
CA LEU A 722 20.76 -29.66 -17.77
C LEU A 722 21.00 -30.74 -18.80
N ASN A 723 22.26 -31.13 -19.05
CA ASN A 723 22.67 -32.05 -20.09
C ASN A 723 22.04 -31.71 -21.46
N CYS A 724 22.30 -30.45 -21.92
CA CYS A 724 21.73 -29.94 -23.17
C CYS A 724 22.59 -30.23 -24.42
N LEU A 725 23.54 -31.18 -24.37
CA LEU A 725 24.30 -31.62 -25.51
C LEU A 725 23.42 -32.56 -26.43
N PHE A 726 23.66 -32.47 -27.73
CA PHE A 726 23.03 -33.39 -28.66
C PHE A 726 23.42 -34.86 -28.34
N PRO A 727 22.49 -35.84 -28.36
CA PRO A 727 21.11 -35.74 -28.83
C PRO A 727 20.07 -35.34 -27.76
N SER A 728 20.45 -35.17 -26.49
CA SER A 728 19.52 -34.82 -25.41
C SER A 728 19.17 -33.32 -25.36
N GLY A 729 19.80 -32.51 -26.18
CA GLY A 729 19.60 -31.06 -26.32
C GLY A 729 20.15 -30.56 -27.65
N LEU A 730 20.24 -29.24 -27.84
CA LEU A 730 20.62 -28.57 -29.08
C LEU A 730 22.02 -27.92 -29.06
N ASN A 731 22.83 -28.19 -28.05
CA ASN A 731 24.22 -27.75 -27.98
C ASN A 731 25.16 -28.75 -28.64
N GLU A 732 26.12 -28.27 -29.44
CA GLU A 732 27.08 -29.12 -30.20
C GLU A 732 28.31 -29.49 -29.35
N ALA A 733 28.74 -28.59 -28.45
CA ALA A 733 29.91 -28.78 -27.60
C ALA A 733 29.77 -28.03 -26.26
N LEU A 734 30.67 -28.34 -25.31
CA LEU A 734 30.78 -27.69 -24.02
C LEU A 734 31.61 -26.40 -24.09
#